data_8c34efa31914293ecf8f0c0cbe929454
#
_entry.id   8c34efa31914293ecf8f0c0cbe929454
#
_cell.length_a   1.000
_cell.length_b   1.000
_cell.length_c   1.000
_cell.angle_alpha   90.00
_cell.angle_beta   90.00
_cell.angle_gamma   90.00
#
_symmetry.space_group_name_H-M   'P 1'
#
loop_
_entity.id
_entity.type
_entity.pdbx_description
1 polymer ?
#
loop_
_entity_poly.entity_id
_entity_poly.type
_entity_poly.pdbx_seq_one_letter_code
_entity_poly.pdbx_strand_id
1 'polypeptide(L)'
;MKKKNKKVVKIILICVAVVLGLGVIGGSFYLASQFGIGVFNQHDRTKYAEEREYLDFREPFTADYIWIKENGVAVWAAFSKDIELEKDEDVAVLDITCDTYYWLWVNGEEVVWEGCLKRGITPDDGFYDRVEINDKFKKGKNNVSVLVRHLGDDGFSHKDSGHGGLAIEGKIGDKTFVTDKTWKAKKFAYNYTSFDFFNNLNFRLSERGSIVSGEDYTEFWKDGSTDGWDNAVVLDKAKSEEYFGRSYLNPLPKKAIEDAVYFDLSDYDIDGKSRRTMTFELDVNVQFCPVFEFEADKEGRKIVYYTENRALNYKNTYIAKKGDNRFLDFAWINGEKLIVTVDKGVKLKKVGYRTTGYNTSAVQSFTSSDEALTTLWQKSVNTLLVTMRDSYMDCPDRERAEWIGDAVIESDMSFYSLTPDSAALFRKAIVTTYGWVHADGVIQTVVPNGVKAYELPMQNLAFLVGCVNYVNYSGDDSVVPMILSMAEGYLPLWNMKDGLVVHRKGSWDWGDWGKNVDVPALENAWYYYAASRLLTLADPSGDFAKFCSERMNTIAENYSKYYKSNGISSGKKADDRANAVAVLAGLYKEEDKDKIIDTLYNVRNSSPYMEKYVEQALCELGRVDLALSRAKELYADMINDDCSTLWEFWKKNSGTTNHAWAGGTLYTLSRYVGGVYPTEKGFSSFVVKPDIDALKDFFLTLNPVEGVNITVKFESVAGDKLKLTVECSSLGGKLIVDGKNFVYNGENVSGSGEKEFDLTIGVNELIFEVDAR
;
A
#
# COMPACT_ATOMS: atom_id res chain seq x y z
N MET A 1 -68.04 3.05 28.57
CA MET A 1 -66.81 3.72 28.15
C MET A 1 -65.50 3.16 28.72
N LYS A 2 -65.43 2.67 29.97
CA LYS A 2 -64.15 2.17 30.60
C LYS A 2 -63.57 0.88 30.00
N LYS A 3 -64.35 0.03 29.33
CA LYS A 3 -63.81 -1.21 28.69
C LYS A 3 -63.13 -0.97 27.33
N LYS A 4 -63.51 0.08 26.56
CA LYS A 4 -62.90 0.40 25.26
C LYS A 4 -61.48 1.00 25.42
N ASN A 5 -61.30 1.84 26.46
CA ASN A 5 -59.96 2.46 26.70
C ASN A 5 -58.89 1.44 27.14
N LYS A 6 -59.27 0.38 27.91
CA LYS A 6 -58.29 -0.65 28.28
C LYS A 6 -57.77 -1.47 27.08
N LYS A 7 -58.61 -1.68 26.05
CA LYS A 7 -58.19 -2.40 24.83
C LYS A 7 -57.27 -1.54 23.96
N VAL A 8 -57.54 -0.24 23.85
CA VAL A 8 -56.71 0.71 23.10
C VAL A 8 -55.34 0.89 23.79
N VAL A 9 -55.30 1.04 25.11
CA VAL A 9 -54.04 1.13 25.87
C VAL A 9 -53.23 -0.15 25.75
N LYS A 10 -53.89 -1.34 25.74
CA LYS A 10 -53.17 -2.61 25.57
C LYS A 10 -52.60 -2.78 24.16
N ILE A 11 -53.29 -2.31 23.11
CA ILE A 11 -52.82 -2.31 21.74
C ILE A 11 -51.63 -1.33 21.58
N ILE A 12 -51.72 -0.13 22.15
CA ILE A 12 -50.63 0.84 22.15
C ILE A 12 -49.39 0.29 22.85
N LEU A 13 -49.54 -0.35 24.01
CA LEU A 13 -48.43 -0.97 24.73
C LEU A 13 -47.80 -2.14 23.96
N ILE A 14 -48.59 -2.93 23.23
CA ILE A 14 -48.08 -4.00 22.38
C ILE A 14 -47.34 -3.40 21.17
N CYS A 15 -47.89 -2.36 20.51
CA CYS A 15 -47.23 -1.67 19.42
C CYS A 15 -45.91 -1.02 19.87
N VAL A 16 -45.87 -0.38 21.03
CA VAL A 16 -44.65 0.20 21.61
C VAL A 16 -43.63 -0.90 21.94
N ALA A 17 -44.07 -2.03 22.50
CA ALA A 17 -43.18 -3.16 22.79
C ALA A 17 -42.65 -3.81 21.51
N VAL A 18 -43.44 -3.89 20.43
CA VAL A 18 -42.99 -4.38 19.11
C VAL A 18 -42.04 -3.40 18.47
N VAL A 19 -42.30 -2.10 18.53
CA VAL A 19 -41.41 -1.06 18.01
C VAL A 19 -40.08 -1.01 18.78
N LEU A 20 -40.12 -1.13 20.11
CA LEU A 20 -38.91 -1.24 20.93
C LEU A 20 -38.20 -2.56 20.71
N GLY A 21 -38.90 -3.68 20.52
CA GLY A 21 -38.32 -4.97 20.16
C GLY A 21 -37.67 -4.95 18.79
N LEU A 22 -38.32 -4.34 17.79
CA LEU A 22 -37.75 -4.13 16.44
C LEU A 22 -36.59 -3.12 16.46
N GLY A 23 -36.68 -2.09 17.31
CA GLY A 23 -35.56 -1.15 17.52
C GLY A 23 -34.36 -1.81 18.20
N VAL A 24 -34.57 -2.68 19.18
CA VAL A 24 -33.50 -3.47 19.81
C VAL A 24 -32.92 -4.50 18.83
N ILE A 25 -33.78 -5.18 18.06
CA ILE A 25 -33.33 -6.12 17.01
C ILE A 25 -32.63 -5.35 15.90
N GLY A 26 -33.16 -4.24 15.40
CA GLY A 26 -32.53 -3.39 14.40
C GLY A 26 -31.23 -2.76 14.91
N GLY A 27 -31.20 -2.29 16.16
CA GLY A 27 -29.99 -1.80 16.81
C GLY A 27 -28.96 -2.90 17.04
N SER A 28 -29.39 -4.12 17.40
CA SER A 28 -28.51 -5.29 17.51
C SER A 28 -27.99 -5.73 16.15
N PHE A 29 -28.81 -5.69 15.09
CA PHE A 29 -28.36 -5.94 13.72
C PHE A 29 -27.42 -4.84 13.20
N TYR A 30 -27.71 -3.58 13.50
CA TYR A 30 -26.83 -2.45 13.15
C TYR A 30 -25.50 -2.53 13.91
N LEU A 31 -25.55 -2.78 15.22
CA LEU A 31 -24.37 -3.02 16.03
C LEU A 31 -23.64 -4.29 15.57
N ALA A 32 -24.35 -5.40 15.33
CA ALA A 32 -23.76 -6.62 14.79
C ALA A 32 -23.13 -6.42 13.42
N SER A 33 -23.71 -5.60 12.54
CA SER A 33 -23.13 -5.24 11.25
C SER A 33 -21.88 -4.35 11.39
N GLN A 34 -21.90 -3.41 12.34
CA GLN A 34 -20.74 -2.57 12.68
C GLN A 34 -19.62 -3.39 13.34
N PHE A 35 -19.95 -4.43 14.09
CA PHE A 35 -18.98 -5.34 14.72
C PHE A 35 -18.62 -6.56 13.88
N GLY A 36 -19.10 -6.63 12.63
CA GLY A 36 -18.84 -7.80 11.79
C GLY A 36 -19.50 -9.09 12.29
N ILE A 37 -20.43 -9.02 13.26
CA ILE A 37 -21.25 -10.15 13.74
C ILE A 37 -22.50 -10.23 12.85
N GLY A 38 -22.32 -10.44 11.56
CA GLY A 38 -23.41 -10.75 10.65
C GLY A 38 -23.65 -12.25 10.60
N VAL A 39 -24.92 -12.67 10.68
CA VAL A 39 -25.37 -14.04 10.34
C VAL A 39 -25.23 -14.20 8.83
N PHE A 40 -24.01 -14.22 8.33
CA PHE A 40 -23.73 -14.62 6.96
C PHE A 40 -23.22 -16.07 7.00
N ASN A 41 -23.62 -16.87 6.03
CA ASN A 41 -23.10 -18.23 5.85
C ASN A 41 -21.58 -18.18 5.93
N GLN A 42 -21.05 -18.38 7.12
CA GLN A 42 -19.66 -18.66 7.32
C GLN A 42 -19.46 -20.09 6.85
N HIS A 43 -18.95 -20.28 5.62
CA HIS A 43 -18.05 -21.39 5.44
C HIS A 43 -17.04 -21.29 6.59
N ASP A 44 -16.71 -22.41 7.19
CA ASP A 44 -15.71 -22.47 8.25
C ASP A 44 -14.34 -22.05 7.68
N ARG A 45 -14.14 -20.73 7.57
CA ARG A 45 -12.94 -20.09 7.01
C ARG A 45 -11.84 -20.00 8.07
N THR A 46 -11.88 -20.84 9.09
CA THR A 46 -10.86 -20.92 10.13
C THR A 46 -9.67 -21.77 9.73
N LYS A 47 -9.78 -22.52 8.64
CA LYS A 47 -8.68 -23.38 8.17
C LYS A 47 -7.98 -22.73 6.99
N TYR A 48 -6.73 -22.36 7.22
CA TYR A 48 -5.78 -22.03 6.17
C TYR A 48 -5.11 -23.30 5.64
N ALA A 49 -4.56 -23.26 4.44
CA ALA A 49 -3.80 -24.40 3.94
C ALA A 49 -2.56 -24.61 4.83
N GLU A 50 -2.32 -25.85 5.25
CA GLU A 50 -1.24 -26.18 6.19
C GLU A 50 0.13 -26.20 5.49
N GLU A 51 0.19 -26.64 4.22
CA GLU A 51 1.41 -26.66 3.43
C GLU A 51 1.54 -25.43 2.55
N ARG A 52 2.74 -24.89 2.47
CA ARG A 52 3.13 -23.73 1.67
C ARG A 52 4.42 -24.03 0.92
N GLU A 53 4.30 -24.89 -0.10
CA GLU A 53 5.42 -25.44 -0.86
C GLU A 53 6.42 -24.38 -1.36
N TYR A 54 5.92 -23.18 -1.70
CA TYR A 54 6.74 -22.14 -2.31
C TYR A 54 7.21 -21.07 -1.30
N LEU A 55 6.98 -21.25 0.01
CA LEU A 55 7.53 -20.36 1.05
C LEU A 55 8.80 -20.97 1.62
N ASP A 56 9.93 -20.31 1.38
CA ASP A 56 11.24 -20.72 1.89
C ASP A 56 11.47 -20.14 3.30
N PHE A 57 10.98 -20.87 4.32
CA PHE A 57 11.21 -20.52 5.71
C PHE A 57 12.62 -20.92 6.14
N ARG A 58 13.27 -20.07 6.94
CA ARG A 58 14.53 -20.44 7.55
C ARG A 58 14.35 -21.57 8.58
N GLU A 59 15.45 -22.24 8.91
CA GLU A 59 15.52 -23.08 10.09
C GLU A 59 15.19 -22.28 11.36
N PRO A 60 14.57 -22.88 12.38
CA PRO A 60 14.23 -22.20 13.63
C PRO A 60 15.42 -21.50 14.26
N PHE A 61 15.19 -20.37 14.91
CA PHE A 61 16.21 -19.69 15.68
C PHE A 61 16.76 -20.62 16.78
N THR A 62 18.10 -20.67 16.90
CA THR A 62 18.79 -21.36 17.97
C THR A 62 18.94 -20.48 19.21
N ALA A 63 18.89 -19.16 19.02
CA ALA A 63 18.86 -18.16 20.07
C ALA A 63 17.56 -18.21 20.88
N ASP A 64 17.65 -17.86 22.16
CA ASP A 64 16.46 -17.71 22.99
C ASP A 64 15.62 -16.50 22.55
N TYR A 65 14.30 -16.67 22.46
CA TYR A 65 13.40 -15.51 22.47
C TYR A 65 13.38 -14.88 23.85
N ILE A 66 13.65 -13.58 23.92
CA ILE A 66 13.69 -12.83 25.17
C ILE A 66 12.60 -11.73 25.17
N TRP A 67 12.11 -11.42 26.38
CA TRP A 67 11.15 -10.34 26.59
C TRP A 67 11.34 -9.72 27.98
N ILE A 68 10.51 -8.76 28.35
CA ILE A 68 10.35 -8.23 29.70
C ILE A 68 9.28 -9.01 30.48
N LYS A 69 9.13 -8.76 31.77
CA LYS A 69 8.10 -9.46 32.60
C LYS A 69 6.66 -9.07 32.19
N GLU A 70 6.47 -7.89 31.63
CA GLU A 70 5.15 -7.39 31.21
C GLU A 70 4.87 -7.78 29.77
N ASN A 71 3.66 -8.23 29.49
CA ASN A 71 3.13 -8.46 28.15
C ASN A 71 1.78 -7.77 28.04
N GLY A 72 1.33 -7.46 26.81
CA GLY A 72 0.03 -6.82 26.57
C GLY A 72 0.03 -5.94 25.33
N VAL A 73 -0.97 -5.07 25.23
CA VAL A 73 -1.18 -4.21 24.08
C VAL A 73 -0.21 -3.01 24.11
N ALA A 74 0.38 -2.72 22.94
CA ALA A 74 1.25 -1.57 22.70
C ALA A 74 2.42 -1.45 23.71
N VAL A 75 3.08 -2.56 23.99
CA VAL A 75 4.23 -2.60 24.90
C VAL A 75 5.51 -2.26 24.15
N TRP A 76 6.31 -1.37 24.76
CA TRP A 76 7.65 -1.04 24.26
C TRP A 76 8.70 -1.55 25.25
N ALA A 77 9.69 -2.28 24.76
CA ALA A 77 10.74 -2.88 25.55
C ALA A 77 12.12 -2.51 25.02
N ALA A 78 12.99 -2.03 25.91
CA ALA A 78 14.37 -1.72 25.62
C ALA A 78 15.27 -2.88 26.06
N PHE A 79 16.22 -3.24 25.22
CA PHE A 79 17.20 -4.30 25.44
C PHE A 79 18.60 -3.77 25.22
N SER A 80 19.58 -4.27 25.98
CA SER A 80 20.99 -3.91 25.82
C SER A 80 21.90 -5.07 26.16
N LYS A 81 22.98 -5.20 25.40
CA LYS A 81 24.00 -6.22 25.59
C LYS A 81 25.38 -5.65 25.33
N ASP A 82 26.25 -5.78 26.32
CA ASP A 82 27.68 -5.52 26.15
C ASP A 82 28.41 -6.75 25.63
N ILE A 83 29.35 -6.53 24.72
CA ILE A 83 30.24 -7.56 24.19
C ILE A 83 31.70 -7.06 24.19
N GLU A 84 32.62 -7.87 24.63
CA GLU A 84 34.06 -7.59 24.59
C GLU A 84 34.68 -8.23 23.36
N LEU A 85 35.41 -7.48 22.55
CA LEU A 85 36.11 -7.96 21.35
C LEU A 85 37.61 -7.79 21.49
N GLU A 86 38.39 -8.75 20.99
CA GLU A 86 39.86 -8.73 21.06
C GLU A 86 40.50 -7.83 19.99
N LYS A 87 39.78 -7.58 18.91
CA LYS A 87 40.17 -6.74 17.76
C LYS A 87 38.94 -6.03 17.17
N ASP A 88 39.17 -5.07 16.30
CA ASP A 88 38.14 -4.49 15.46
C ASP A 88 37.56 -5.59 14.55
N GLU A 89 36.26 -5.58 14.31
CA GLU A 89 35.60 -6.49 13.39
C GLU A 89 34.93 -5.69 12.29
N ASP A 90 35.34 -5.97 11.05
CA ASP A 90 34.88 -5.21 9.87
C ASP A 90 33.42 -5.48 9.54
N VAL A 91 32.95 -6.73 9.74
CA VAL A 91 31.60 -7.17 9.39
C VAL A 91 30.98 -7.99 10.51
N ALA A 92 29.72 -7.67 10.81
CA ALA A 92 28.85 -8.55 11.59
C ALA A 92 27.59 -8.86 10.75
N VAL A 93 27.11 -10.10 10.82
CA VAL A 93 25.85 -10.52 10.18
C VAL A 93 24.95 -11.08 11.26
N LEU A 94 23.82 -10.43 11.44
CA LEU A 94 22.83 -10.78 12.46
C LEU A 94 21.46 -11.05 11.79
N ASP A 95 20.88 -12.21 12.08
CA ASP A 95 19.48 -12.48 11.81
C ASP A 95 18.66 -12.05 13.02
N ILE A 96 17.67 -11.19 12.80
CA ILE A 96 16.87 -10.53 13.85
C ILE A 96 15.40 -10.72 13.56
N THR A 97 14.66 -11.25 14.53
CA THR A 97 13.20 -11.29 14.49
C THR A 97 12.62 -10.71 15.77
N CYS A 98 11.47 -10.08 15.67
CA CYS A 98 10.72 -9.59 16.81
C CYS A 98 9.23 -9.55 16.52
N ASP A 99 8.43 -9.45 17.53
CA ASP A 99 7.05 -9.03 17.42
C ASP A 99 6.91 -7.66 18.12
N THR A 100 6.81 -6.54 17.37
CA THR A 100 6.50 -6.41 15.93
C THR A 100 7.60 -5.68 15.18
N TYR A 101 8.11 -4.57 15.71
CA TYR A 101 9.14 -3.72 15.12
C TYR A 101 10.32 -3.53 16.06
N TYR A 102 11.51 -3.30 15.51
CA TYR A 102 12.68 -2.97 16.31
C TYR A 102 13.49 -1.81 15.72
N TRP A 103 14.25 -1.13 16.59
CA TRP A 103 15.31 -0.18 16.28
C TRP A 103 16.61 -0.71 16.86
N LEU A 104 17.69 -0.62 16.10
CA LEU A 104 19.00 -1.18 16.49
C LEU A 104 20.08 -0.11 16.46
N TRP A 105 20.86 -0.07 17.53
CA TRP A 105 22.06 0.75 17.65
C TRP A 105 23.25 -0.12 18.03
N VAL A 106 24.44 0.26 17.50
CA VAL A 106 25.73 -0.30 17.90
C VAL A 106 26.62 0.84 18.30
N ASN A 107 27.14 0.80 19.53
CA ASN A 107 28.02 1.85 20.11
C ASN A 107 27.43 3.27 19.99
N GLY A 108 26.11 3.41 20.13
CA GLY A 108 25.40 4.69 20.02
C GLY A 108 25.02 5.13 18.61
N GLU A 109 25.53 4.45 17.60
CA GLU A 109 25.20 4.73 16.21
C GLU A 109 24.01 3.90 15.75
N GLU A 110 23.04 4.53 15.08
CA GLU A 110 21.85 3.88 14.55
C GLU A 110 22.19 3.00 13.35
N VAL A 111 21.72 1.75 13.36
CA VAL A 111 21.99 0.75 12.33
C VAL A 111 20.70 0.36 11.60
N VAL A 112 19.58 0.26 12.34
CA VAL A 112 18.29 -0.07 11.77
C VAL A 112 17.22 0.86 12.35
N TRP A 113 16.51 1.53 11.47
CA TRP A 113 15.29 2.28 11.78
C TRP A 113 14.08 1.44 11.46
N GLU A 114 13.31 1.05 12.47
CA GLU A 114 12.07 0.29 12.35
C GLU A 114 12.22 -0.95 11.43
N GLY A 115 13.03 -1.90 11.91
CA GLY A 115 13.19 -3.19 11.26
C GLY A 115 12.04 -4.14 11.55
N CYS A 116 12.08 -5.28 10.91
CA CYS A 116 11.02 -6.27 10.82
C CYS A 116 9.76 -5.72 10.11
N LEU A 117 8.68 -6.46 10.13
CA LEU A 117 7.40 -6.08 9.50
C LEU A 117 6.26 -6.42 10.44
N LYS A 118 5.10 -5.81 10.23
CA LYS A 118 3.86 -6.28 10.82
C LYS A 118 3.71 -7.78 10.54
N ARG A 119 3.43 -8.54 11.62
CA ARG A 119 3.41 -10.00 11.56
C ARG A 119 2.34 -10.50 10.59
N GLY A 120 2.65 -11.58 9.90
CA GLY A 120 1.72 -12.36 9.14
C GLY A 120 2.13 -12.68 7.71
N ILE A 121 3.29 -13.34 7.50
CA ILE A 121 3.56 -13.99 6.19
C ILE A 121 2.55 -15.12 5.95
N THR A 122 2.17 -15.82 7.00
CA THR A 122 0.99 -16.67 7.13
C THR A 122 0.24 -16.27 8.42
N PRO A 123 -0.93 -16.81 8.73
CA PRO A 123 -1.58 -16.54 10.01
C PRO A 123 -0.73 -16.83 11.25
N ASP A 124 0.20 -17.77 11.15
CA ASP A 124 0.97 -18.29 12.28
C ASP A 124 2.46 -17.92 12.25
N ASP A 125 2.97 -17.47 11.10
CA ASP A 125 4.41 -17.25 10.87
C ASP A 125 4.75 -15.75 10.79
N GLY A 126 6.02 -15.42 11.08
CA GLY A 126 6.54 -14.05 11.09
C GLY A 126 7.65 -13.79 10.07
N PHE A 127 8.29 -12.63 10.21
CA PHE A 127 9.43 -12.21 9.40
C PHE A 127 10.70 -12.11 10.23
N TYR A 128 11.85 -12.18 9.58
CA TYR A 128 13.14 -11.81 10.15
C TYR A 128 13.94 -10.95 9.16
N ASP A 129 14.80 -10.11 9.69
CA ASP A 129 15.78 -9.34 8.92
C ASP A 129 17.14 -10.01 8.98
N ARG A 130 17.87 -10.01 7.87
CA ARG A 130 19.31 -10.23 7.87
C ARG A 130 20.02 -8.90 7.78
N VAL A 131 20.70 -8.54 8.87
CA VAL A 131 21.35 -7.24 9.05
C VAL A 131 22.85 -7.41 8.94
N GLU A 132 23.44 -6.85 7.89
CA GLU A 132 24.88 -6.69 7.77
C GLU A 132 25.28 -5.34 8.38
N ILE A 133 26.29 -5.38 9.29
CA ILE A 133 26.76 -4.22 10.05
C ILE A 133 28.26 -4.09 9.79
N ASN A 134 28.64 -3.03 9.08
CA ASN A 134 30.02 -2.79 8.68
C ASN A 134 30.69 -1.73 9.58
N ASP A 135 31.94 -1.97 9.98
CA ASP A 135 32.84 -1.02 10.64
C ASP A 135 32.36 -0.43 11.98
N LYS A 136 31.34 -1.01 12.62
CA LYS A 136 30.79 -0.50 13.89
C LYS A 136 31.37 -1.15 15.13
N PHE A 137 31.93 -2.35 15.02
CA PHE A 137 32.45 -3.09 16.14
C PHE A 137 33.96 -2.86 16.30
N LYS A 138 34.37 -2.40 17.49
CA LYS A 138 35.75 -2.03 17.78
C LYS A 138 36.36 -2.93 18.84
N LYS A 139 37.68 -2.99 18.90
CA LYS A 139 38.39 -3.67 19.98
C LYS A 139 37.98 -3.13 21.35
N GLY A 140 37.76 -4.02 22.30
CA GLY A 140 37.32 -3.70 23.65
C GLY A 140 35.82 -3.82 23.80
N LYS A 141 35.25 -3.03 24.69
CA LYS A 141 33.82 -3.05 25.00
C LYS A 141 33.00 -2.42 23.89
N ASN A 142 32.00 -3.17 23.39
CA ASN A 142 30.99 -2.68 22.49
C ASN A 142 29.62 -2.86 23.13
N ASN A 143 28.66 -2.05 22.71
CA ASN A 143 27.27 -2.14 23.15
C ASN A 143 26.33 -2.33 21.96
N VAL A 144 25.41 -3.28 22.06
CA VAL A 144 24.28 -3.47 21.15
C VAL A 144 22.99 -3.13 21.89
N SER A 145 22.30 -2.10 21.45
CA SER A 145 21.03 -1.62 22.03
C SER A 145 19.88 -1.84 21.06
N VAL A 146 18.75 -2.36 21.57
CA VAL A 146 17.56 -2.63 20.77
C VAL A 146 16.33 -2.07 21.48
N LEU A 147 15.50 -1.35 20.74
CA LEU A 147 14.15 -0.97 21.16
C LEU A 147 13.17 -1.81 20.37
N VAL A 148 12.21 -2.46 21.04
CA VAL A 148 11.17 -3.26 20.39
C VAL A 148 9.80 -2.67 20.72
N ARG A 149 8.95 -2.56 19.70
CA ARG A 149 7.52 -2.23 19.82
C ARG A 149 6.71 -3.47 19.53
N HIS A 150 6.02 -3.99 20.54
CA HIS A 150 4.99 -5.02 20.39
C HIS A 150 3.61 -4.36 20.27
N LEU A 151 2.89 -4.62 19.18
CA LEU A 151 1.54 -4.06 18.97
C LEU A 151 0.52 -4.71 19.90
N GLY A 152 0.56 -6.03 20.05
CA GLY A 152 -0.26 -6.79 20.98
C GLY A 152 -1.77 -6.71 20.71
N ASP A 153 -2.15 -6.43 19.46
CA ASP A 153 -3.55 -6.29 19.05
C ASP A 153 -3.71 -6.58 17.56
N ASP A 154 -4.75 -7.27 17.19
CA ASP A 154 -5.10 -7.57 15.80
C ASP A 154 -5.51 -6.30 15.03
N GLY A 155 -5.23 -6.27 13.73
CA GLY A 155 -5.65 -5.20 12.82
C GLY A 155 -5.81 -5.69 11.40
N PHE A 156 -6.16 -4.78 10.48
CA PHE A 156 -6.30 -5.10 9.05
C PHE A 156 -4.96 -5.22 8.31
N SER A 157 -3.85 -5.05 9.00
CA SER A 157 -2.51 -5.20 8.43
C SER A 157 -1.57 -5.97 9.35
N HIS A 158 -2.11 -6.58 10.43
CA HIS A 158 -1.33 -7.28 11.45
C HIS A 158 -2.15 -8.39 12.09
N LYS A 159 -1.50 -9.53 12.29
CA LYS A 159 -1.99 -10.64 13.10
C LYS A 159 -1.14 -10.69 14.38
N ASP A 160 -1.76 -10.48 15.53
CA ASP A 160 -1.08 -10.57 16.81
C ASP A 160 -0.59 -12.00 17.12
N SER A 161 0.61 -12.13 17.67
CA SER A 161 1.17 -13.42 18.10
C SER A 161 0.69 -13.85 19.49
N GLY A 162 0.15 -12.89 20.27
CA GLY A 162 -0.21 -13.05 21.68
C GLY A 162 0.94 -12.74 22.65
N HIS A 163 2.17 -12.52 22.16
CA HIS A 163 3.30 -12.19 23.03
C HIS A 163 4.37 -11.37 22.33
N GLY A 164 4.94 -10.38 23.03
CA GLY A 164 6.15 -9.69 22.58
C GLY A 164 7.38 -10.59 22.64
N GLY A 165 8.31 -10.41 21.71
CA GLY A 165 9.53 -11.21 21.67
C GLY A 165 10.62 -10.58 20.82
N LEU A 166 11.87 -10.90 21.15
CA LEU A 166 13.05 -10.55 20.37
C LEU A 166 13.99 -11.76 20.34
N ALA A 167 14.42 -12.16 19.15
CA ALA A 167 15.50 -13.12 18.98
C ALA A 167 16.53 -12.57 17.98
N ILE A 168 17.79 -12.68 18.35
CA ILE A 168 18.94 -12.29 17.53
C ILE A 168 19.94 -13.43 17.55
N GLU A 169 20.40 -13.85 16.38
CA GLU A 169 21.53 -14.76 16.25
C GLU A 169 22.41 -14.41 15.06
N GLY A 170 23.68 -14.64 15.20
CA GLY A 170 24.64 -14.40 14.14
C GLY A 170 26.07 -14.37 14.63
N LYS A 171 26.91 -13.63 13.89
CA LYS A 171 28.33 -13.51 14.19
C LYS A 171 28.80 -12.06 14.11
N ILE A 172 29.70 -11.72 15.00
CA ILE A 172 30.51 -10.50 14.96
C ILE A 172 31.95 -10.95 14.75
N GLY A 173 32.46 -10.84 13.52
CA GLY A 173 33.63 -11.57 13.08
C GLY A 173 33.45 -13.07 13.26
N ASP A 174 34.35 -13.70 14.04
CA ASP A 174 34.26 -15.14 14.36
C ASP A 174 33.42 -15.43 15.63
N LYS A 175 33.03 -14.40 16.38
CA LYS A 175 32.34 -14.56 17.66
C LYS A 175 30.85 -14.71 17.47
N THR A 176 30.27 -15.79 18.01
CA THR A 176 28.81 -15.99 18.04
C THR A 176 28.15 -14.94 18.94
N PHE A 177 27.08 -14.33 18.43
CA PHE A 177 26.27 -13.35 19.14
C PHE A 177 24.80 -13.77 19.10
N VAL A 178 24.20 -13.95 20.29
CA VAL A 178 22.82 -14.46 20.43
C VAL A 178 22.09 -13.75 21.56
N THR A 179 20.76 -13.75 21.47
CA THR A 179 19.90 -13.40 22.61
C THR A 179 19.87 -14.54 23.64
N ASP A 180 19.99 -14.18 24.91
CA ASP A 180 19.97 -15.07 26.06
C ASP A 180 19.58 -14.31 27.35
N LYS A 181 19.50 -15.01 28.49
CA LYS A 181 19.17 -14.45 29.78
C LYS A 181 20.20 -13.39 30.33
N THR A 182 21.32 -13.19 29.67
CA THR A 182 22.33 -12.20 30.08
C THR A 182 22.09 -10.82 29.49
N TRP A 183 21.16 -10.70 28.56
CA TRP A 183 20.73 -9.40 28.09
C TRP A 183 20.03 -8.62 29.19
N LYS A 184 20.21 -7.31 29.20
CA LYS A 184 19.48 -6.39 30.05
C LYS A 184 18.21 -5.94 29.35
N ALA A 185 17.10 -5.83 30.10
CA ALA A 185 15.81 -5.46 29.55
C ALA A 185 15.02 -4.57 30.52
N LYS A 186 14.24 -3.64 29.96
CA LYS A 186 13.39 -2.72 30.71
C LYS A 186 12.17 -2.34 29.86
N LYS A 187 11.01 -2.15 30.48
CA LYS A 187 9.88 -1.46 29.83
C LYS A 187 10.31 -0.04 29.47
N PHE A 188 10.05 0.37 28.23
CA PHE A 188 10.38 1.70 27.75
C PHE A 188 9.21 2.69 27.94
N ALA A 189 9.49 3.95 27.89
CA ALA A 189 8.67 5.10 28.28
C ALA A 189 7.23 5.20 27.70
N TYR A 190 6.90 4.37 26.75
CA TYR A 190 5.63 4.43 26.04
C TYR A 190 4.51 3.69 26.77
N ASN A 191 3.39 4.37 26.89
CA ASN A 191 2.08 3.81 27.20
C ASN A 191 1.13 4.20 26.05
N TYR A 192 -0.04 3.63 26.00
CA TYR A 192 -1.02 3.94 24.96
C TYR A 192 -2.23 4.66 25.54
N THR A 193 -2.93 5.43 24.70
CA THR A 193 -4.24 5.94 25.02
C THR A 193 -5.22 4.77 25.05
N SER A 194 -5.98 4.62 26.13
CA SER A 194 -7.01 3.60 26.22
C SER A 194 -7.98 3.70 25.05
N PHE A 195 -8.38 2.56 24.53
CA PHE A 195 -9.39 2.46 23.50
C PHE A 195 -10.71 3.04 23.99
N ASP A 196 -11.10 4.22 23.56
CA ASP A 196 -12.41 4.80 23.84
C ASP A 196 -13.39 4.39 22.74
N PHE A 197 -14.14 3.33 23.02
CA PHE A 197 -15.11 2.74 22.11
C PHE A 197 -16.14 3.75 21.55
N PHE A 198 -16.41 4.85 22.23
CA PHE A 198 -17.43 5.81 21.83
C PHE A 198 -16.88 7.05 21.12
N ASN A 199 -15.62 7.38 21.29
CA ASN A 199 -15.07 8.64 20.80
C ASN A 199 -14.06 8.52 19.65
N ASN A 200 -13.43 7.35 19.41
CA ASN A 200 -12.35 7.26 18.43
C ASN A 200 -12.01 5.84 18.00
N LEU A 201 -12.87 5.26 17.19
CA LEU A 201 -12.78 3.86 16.93
C LEU A 201 -12.22 3.54 15.58
N ASN A 202 -10.94 3.41 15.52
CA ASN A 202 -10.38 2.62 14.46
C ASN A 202 -9.97 1.23 14.97
N PHE A 203 -10.96 0.36 15.13
CA PHE A 203 -10.75 -1.05 15.50
C PHE A 203 -9.94 -1.84 14.47
N ARG A 204 -9.69 -1.25 13.30
CA ARG A 204 -8.95 -1.84 12.19
C ARG A 204 -7.45 -1.59 12.31
N LEU A 205 -7.07 -0.57 13.08
CA LEU A 205 -5.69 -0.14 13.24
C LEU A 205 -5.07 -0.79 14.47
N SER A 206 -4.01 -1.56 14.32
CA SER A 206 -3.24 -2.14 15.43
C SER A 206 -2.46 -1.09 16.20
N GLU A 207 -2.02 -0.03 15.51
CA GLU A 207 -1.26 1.07 16.12
C GLU A 207 -2.18 2.00 16.93
N ARG A 208 -1.70 2.40 18.09
CA ARG A 208 -2.44 3.27 19.03
C ARG A 208 -1.70 4.56 19.29
N GLY A 209 -2.43 5.60 19.66
CA GLY A 209 -1.86 6.85 20.13
C GLY A 209 -1.03 6.65 21.40
N SER A 210 0.08 7.36 21.53
CA SER A 210 1.07 7.17 22.57
C SER A 210 0.92 8.20 23.69
N ILE A 211 1.17 7.75 24.92
CA ILE A 211 1.47 8.61 26.08
C ILE A 211 2.89 8.27 26.53
N VAL A 212 3.80 9.22 26.37
CA VAL A 212 5.23 9.00 26.64
C VAL A 212 5.62 9.69 27.94
N SER A 213 6.24 8.94 28.86
CA SER A 213 6.78 9.47 30.11
C SER A 213 8.19 10.02 29.92
N GLY A 214 8.38 11.31 30.12
CA GLY A 214 9.71 11.95 30.02
C GLY A 214 10.69 11.53 31.12
N GLU A 215 10.20 11.07 32.28
CA GLU A 215 11.03 10.50 33.33
C GLU A 215 11.63 9.14 32.90
N ASP A 216 10.86 8.33 32.17
CA ASP A 216 11.28 7.01 31.71
C ASP A 216 11.93 7.02 30.33
N TYR A 217 11.78 8.14 29.57
CA TYR A 217 12.39 8.30 28.26
C TYR A 217 13.89 8.60 28.40
N THR A 218 14.69 7.61 28.10
CA THR A 218 16.15 7.71 28.11
C THR A 218 16.70 7.38 26.73
N GLU A 219 17.78 8.05 26.34
CA GLU A 219 18.52 7.71 25.12
C GLU A 219 19.57 6.62 25.43
N PHE A 220 19.14 5.50 26.04
CA PHE A 220 19.98 4.40 26.53
C PHE A 220 20.94 3.84 25.48
N TRP A 221 20.59 3.99 24.22
CA TRP A 221 21.44 3.55 23.11
C TRP A 221 22.70 4.38 22.92
N LYS A 222 22.78 5.60 23.47
CA LYS A 222 23.94 6.49 23.32
C LYS A 222 25.17 6.04 24.10
N ASP A 223 24.95 5.55 25.31
CA ASP A 223 26.03 5.16 26.23
C ASP A 223 25.93 3.71 26.72
N GLY A 224 24.89 3.00 26.28
CA GLY A 224 24.62 1.62 26.68
C GLY A 224 24.29 1.47 28.17
N SER A 225 23.89 2.56 28.86
CA SER A 225 23.59 2.52 30.28
C SER A 225 22.38 1.64 30.59
N THR A 226 22.59 0.68 31.50
CA THR A 226 21.57 -0.29 31.96
C THR A 226 21.39 -0.28 33.47
N ASP A 227 21.73 0.84 34.15
CA ASP A 227 21.54 0.98 35.57
C ASP A 227 20.08 0.78 35.98
N GLY A 228 19.88 -0.16 36.92
CA GLY A 228 18.52 -0.50 37.38
C GLY A 228 17.69 -1.38 36.43
N TRP A 229 18.29 -1.90 35.34
CA TRP A 229 17.58 -2.82 34.43
C TRP A 229 17.65 -4.26 34.99
N ASP A 230 16.57 -4.99 34.79
CA ASP A 230 16.51 -6.43 35.04
C ASP A 230 17.25 -7.20 33.92
N ASN A 231 17.50 -8.47 34.15
CA ASN A 231 17.84 -9.37 33.07
C ASN A 231 16.59 -9.69 32.24
N ALA A 232 16.78 -9.88 30.94
CA ALA A 232 15.71 -10.33 30.06
C ALA A 232 15.13 -11.68 30.54
N VAL A 233 13.83 -11.83 30.33
CA VAL A 233 13.12 -13.09 30.56
C VAL A 233 13.22 -13.93 29.30
N VAL A 234 13.80 -15.12 29.42
CA VAL A 234 13.81 -16.11 28.33
C VAL A 234 12.45 -16.76 28.25
N LEU A 235 11.86 -16.77 27.09
CA LEU A 235 10.60 -17.46 26.85
C LEU A 235 10.83 -18.97 26.70
N ASP A 236 9.91 -19.75 27.20
CA ASP A 236 9.93 -21.21 27.00
C ASP A 236 9.92 -21.54 25.50
N LYS A 237 10.76 -22.51 25.09
CA LYS A 237 10.94 -22.82 23.67
C LYS A 237 9.64 -23.24 22.97
N ALA A 238 8.85 -24.12 23.62
CA ALA A 238 7.57 -24.55 23.04
C ALA A 238 6.57 -23.38 22.94
N LYS A 239 6.60 -22.45 23.88
CA LYS A 239 5.80 -21.23 23.84
C LYS A 239 6.28 -20.27 22.75
N SER A 240 7.58 -20.16 22.55
CA SER A 240 8.13 -19.34 21.46
C SER A 240 7.72 -19.87 20.09
N GLU A 241 7.73 -21.19 19.90
CA GLU A 241 7.26 -21.84 18.69
C GLU A 241 5.73 -21.61 18.48
N GLU A 242 4.93 -21.68 19.56
CA GLU A 242 3.49 -21.38 19.52
C GLU A 242 3.19 -19.91 19.15
N TYR A 243 3.96 -18.95 19.72
CA TYR A 243 3.72 -17.52 19.50
C TYR A 243 4.25 -17.03 18.16
N PHE A 244 5.46 -17.43 17.76
CA PHE A 244 6.16 -16.77 16.66
C PHE A 244 6.21 -17.61 15.38
N GLY A 245 5.92 -18.93 15.46
CA GLY A 245 5.94 -19.80 14.30
C GLY A 245 7.30 -19.85 13.60
N ARG A 246 7.27 -20.02 12.28
CA ARG A 246 8.46 -19.97 11.43
C ARG A 246 8.77 -18.54 11.01
N SER A 247 9.99 -18.32 10.55
CA SER A 247 10.42 -16.99 10.11
C SER A 247 10.76 -16.99 8.61
N TYR A 248 10.20 -16.02 7.89
CA TYR A 248 10.49 -15.76 6.47
C TYR A 248 11.37 -14.53 6.34
N LEU A 249 12.33 -14.55 5.41
CA LEU A 249 13.20 -13.40 5.19
C LEU A 249 12.37 -12.20 4.73
N ASN A 250 12.53 -11.07 5.42
CA ASN A 250 11.92 -9.82 5.00
C ASN A 250 12.40 -9.45 3.59
N PRO A 251 11.49 -9.37 2.58
CA PRO A 251 11.89 -9.09 1.20
C PRO A 251 12.05 -7.58 0.91
N LEU A 252 11.70 -6.71 1.87
CA LEU A 252 11.68 -5.28 1.65
C LEU A 252 13.03 -4.62 1.93
N PRO A 253 13.38 -3.53 1.24
CA PRO A 253 14.57 -2.75 1.56
C PRO A 253 14.46 -2.18 2.98
N LYS A 254 15.62 -2.04 3.63
CA LYS A 254 15.69 -1.36 4.94
C LYS A 254 15.18 0.07 4.79
N LYS A 255 14.42 0.54 5.79
CA LYS A 255 13.98 1.94 5.84
C LYS A 255 15.20 2.86 5.94
N ALA A 256 15.12 4.01 5.29
CA ALA A 256 16.18 5.01 5.34
C ALA A 256 16.30 5.60 6.75
N ILE A 257 17.52 5.91 7.16
CA ILE A 257 17.83 6.61 8.39
C ILE A 257 18.00 8.09 8.03
N GLU A 258 16.94 8.86 8.21
CA GLU A 258 16.88 10.28 7.81
C GLU A 258 17.28 11.20 8.96
N ASP A 259 17.83 12.35 8.65
CA ASP A 259 18.05 13.40 9.64
C ASP A 259 16.76 14.13 9.99
N ALA A 260 16.70 14.70 11.19
CA ALA A 260 15.56 15.52 11.59
C ALA A 260 15.59 16.89 10.92
N VAL A 261 14.46 17.30 10.35
CA VAL A 261 14.21 18.65 9.83
C VAL A 261 13.51 19.48 10.91
N TYR A 262 13.97 20.71 11.15
CA TYR A 262 13.43 21.59 12.18
C TYR A 262 12.74 22.79 11.58
N PHE A 263 11.59 23.15 12.15
CA PHE A 263 10.85 24.34 11.78
C PHE A 263 11.52 25.61 12.32
N ASP A 264 11.38 26.72 11.59
CA ASP A 264 11.68 28.04 12.11
C ASP A 264 10.64 28.42 13.18
N LEU A 265 11.09 28.78 14.35
CA LEU A 265 10.23 29.11 15.50
C LEU A 265 10.08 30.64 15.72
N SER A 266 10.65 31.48 14.85
CA SER A 266 10.66 32.94 15.03
C SER A 266 9.27 33.58 15.15
N ASP A 267 8.28 33.01 14.46
CA ASP A 267 6.91 33.52 14.43
C ASP A 267 5.99 32.90 15.50
N TYR A 268 6.54 32.02 16.34
CA TYR A 268 5.75 31.31 17.34
C TYR A 268 6.01 31.79 18.77
N ASP A 269 4.96 31.74 19.63
CA ASP A 269 5.12 31.97 21.08
C ASP A 269 5.75 30.73 21.73
N ILE A 270 7.06 30.78 21.92
CA ILE A 270 7.86 29.63 22.44
C ILE A 270 8.24 29.76 23.92
N ASP A 271 7.93 30.93 24.58
CA ASP A 271 8.52 31.28 25.88
C ASP A 271 7.83 30.68 27.12
N GLY A 272 6.76 29.93 26.94
CA GLY A 272 6.10 29.19 28.03
C GLY A 272 5.17 30.00 28.92
N LYS A 273 4.83 31.22 28.59
CA LYS A 273 3.98 32.10 29.42
C LYS A 273 2.52 31.64 29.50
N SER A 274 2.03 30.99 28.45
CA SER A 274 0.64 30.53 28.35
C SER A 274 0.57 29.09 27.80
N ARG A 275 -0.59 28.43 27.96
CA ARG A 275 -0.93 27.26 27.18
C ARG A 275 -1.32 27.71 25.77
N ARG A 276 -0.78 27.04 24.75
CA ARG A 276 -0.97 27.44 23.36
C ARG A 276 -0.97 26.26 22.40
N THR A 277 -1.60 26.43 21.26
CA THR A 277 -1.56 25.48 20.13
C THR A 277 -0.91 26.17 18.94
N MET A 278 0.02 25.49 18.32
CA MET A 278 0.76 25.93 17.15
C MET A 278 0.53 24.92 16.03
N THR A 279 0.55 25.39 14.80
CA THR A 279 0.48 24.54 13.60
C THR A 279 1.73 24.80 12.79
N PHE A 280 2.44 23.73 12.48
CA PHE A 280 3.63 23.73 11.64
C PHE A 280 3.26 23.06 10.32
N GLU A 281 3.51 23.73 9.21
CA GLU A 281 3.15 23.25 7.88
C GLU A 281 4.33 22.51 7.25
N LEU A 282 4.04 21.40 6.59
CA LEU A 282 4.94 20.64 5.76
C LEU A 282 4.59 20.90 4.30
N ASP A 283 5.56 20.83 3.39
CA ASP A 283 5.36 21.14 1.97
C ASP A 283 4.35 20.21 1.30
N VAL A 284 4.34 18.93 1.72
CA VAL A 284 3.44 17.87 1.23
C VAL A 284 3.12 16.90 2.36
N ASN A 285 2.09 16.08 2.16
CA ASN A 285 1.78 14.98 3.07
C ASN A 285 2.92 13.97 3.05
N VAL A 286 3.47 13.67 4.21
CA VAL A 286 4.52 12.67 4.42
C VAL A 286 4.25 11.83 5.66
N GLN A 287 4.84 10.63 5.72
CA GLN A 287 4.95 9.88 6.96
C GLN A 287 6.15 10.41 7.75
N PHE A 288 5.97 10.68 9.02
CA PHE A 288 7.03 11.26 9.84
C PHE A 288 6.91 10.92 11.33
N CYS A 289 8.05 11.05 12.02
CA CYS A 289 8.18 10.94 13.46
C CYS A 289 8.51 12.34 14.04
N PRO A 290 7.64 12.92 14.90
CA PRO A 290 7.89 14.23 15.50
C PRO A 290 9.11 14.27 16.41
N VAL A 291 9.78 15.44 16.43
CA VAL A 291 10.97 15.71 17.26
C VAL A 291 10.75 17.00 18.05
N PHE A 292 11.04 16.97 19.36
CA PHE A 292 10.93 18.12 20.25
C PHE A 292 12.18 18.27 21.13
N GLU A 293 12.68 19.50 21.25
CA GLU A 293 13.60 19.91 22.31
C GLU A 293 12.98 21.09 23.07
N PHE A 294 12.87 21.00 24.39
CA PHE A 294 12.21 22.01 25.20
C PHE A 294 12.62 21.94 26.68
N GLU A 295 12.30 22.98 27.43
CA GLU A 295 12.45 23.04 28.86
C GLU A 295 11.08 23.11 29.55
N ALA A 296 10.86 22.32 30.59
CA ALA A 296 9.67 22.35 31.42
C ALA A 296 9.97 22.87 32.83
N ASP A 297 9.17 23.83 33.31
CA ASP A 297 9.34 24.44 34.64
C ASP A 297 9.15 23.46 35.79
N LYS A 298 8.36 22.39 35.55
CA LYS A 298 8.12 21.31 36.46
C LYS A 298 7.72 20.02 35.72
N GLU A 299 7.82 18.90 36.41
CA GLU A 299 7.32 17.60 36.01
C GLU A 299 5.82 17.63 35.71
N GLY A 300 5.35 16.78 34.78
CA GLY A 300 3.95 16.58 34.42
C GLY A 300 3.39 17.60 33.44
N ARG A 301 4.21 18.53 32.91
CA ARG A 301 3.81 19.38 31.78
C ARG A 301 3.61 18.55 30.53
N LYS A 302 2.63 18.90 29.70
CA LYS A 302 2.28 18.13 28.53
C LYS A 302 2.58 18.86 27.23
N ILE A 303 3.09 18.10 26.27
CA ILE A 303 3.03 18.41 24.84
C ILE A 303 2.07 17.39 24.22
N VAL A 304 1.01 17.88 23.59
CA VAL A 304 0.03 17.06 22.83
C VAL A 304 0.22 17.38 21.36
N TYR A 305 0.42 16.36 20.52
CA TYR A 305 0.68 16.54 19.11
C TYR A 305 -0.12 15.54 18.26
N TYR A 306 -0.50 15.99 17.08
CA TYR A 306 -1.30 15.25 16.10
C TYR A 306 -1.23 15.96 14.75
N THR A 307 -1.82 15.39 13.71
CA THR A 307 -1.95 16.01 12.38
C THR A 307 -3.38 16.50 12.13
N GLU A 308 -3.58 17.25 11.05
CA GLU A 308 -4.91 17.66 10.59
C GLU A 308 -5.78 16.49 10.16
N ASN A 309 -5.17 15.34 9.95
CA ASN A 309 -5.80 14.13 9.46
C ASN A 309 -6.83 13.58 10.43
N ARG A 310 -8.12 13.78 10.12
CA ARG A 310 -9.23 13.39 11.00
C ARG A 310 -9.44 11.88 11.06
N ALA A 311 -9.07 11.16 10.02
CA ALA A 311 -9.28 9.72 9.94
C ALA A 311 -8.34 8.95 10.87
N LEU A 312 -7.14 9.48 11.14
CA LEU A 312 -6.18 8.90 12.08
C LEU A 312 -6.73 8.84 13.52
N ASN A 313 -7.44 9.88 13.92
CA ASN A 313 -8.35 9.93 15.07
C ASN A 313 -7.73 9.65 16.45
N TYR A 314 -6.41 9.86 16.65
CA TYR A 314 -5.78 9.85 17.96
C TYR A 314 -4.80 11.02 18.13
N LYS A 315 -4.47 11.32 19.38
CA LYS A 315 -3.49 12.34 19.77
C LYS A 315 -2.40 11.69 20.60
N ASN A 316 -1.17 12.05 20.31
CA ASN A 316 -0.03 11.64 21.10
C ASN A 316 0.27 12.66 22.18
N THR A 317 0.77 12.22 23.32
CA THR A 317 1.06 13.06 24.46
C THR A 317 2.45 12.71 25.02
N TYR A 318 3.30 13.70 25.16
CA TYR A 318 4.52 13.59 25.95
C TYR A 318 4.35 14.30 27.28
N ILE A 319 4.64 13.59 28.38
CA ILE A 319 4.58 14.11 29.76
C ILE A 319 6.01 14.43 30.20
N ALA A 320 6.33 15.71 30.33
CA ALA A 320 7.67 16.19 30.56
C ALA A 320 8.22 15.87 31.97
N LYS A 321 9.51 15.55 32.06
CA LYS A 321 10.29 15.72 33.29
C LYS A 321 10.62 17.19 33.51
N LYS A 322 10.97 17.59 34.72
CA LYS A 322 11.44 18.93 35.02
C LYS A 322 12.77 19.23 34.31
N GLY A 323 12.94 20.43 33.78
CA GLY A 323 14.13 20.88 33.07
C GLY A 323 14.14 20.47 31.59
N ASP A 324 15.31 20.19 31.07
CA ASP A 324 15.53 19.89 29.66
C ASP A 324 14.96 18.52 29.25
N ASN A 325 14.19 18.54 28.17
CA ASN A 325 13.62 17.37 27.52
C ASN A 325 14.06 17.35 26.06
N ARG A 326 14.44 16.18 25.58
CA ARG A 326 14.65 15.87 24.18
C ARG A 326 13.86 14.61 23.85
N PHE A 327 13.08 14.64 22.81
CA PHE A 327 12.18 13.58 22.43
C PHE A 327 12.13 13.41 20.92
N LEU A 328 12.37 12.19 20.45
CA LEU A 328 12.05 11.71 19.11
C LEU A 328 10.97 10.64 19.28
N ASP A 329 9.83 10.82 18.63
CA ASP A 329 8.81 9.77 18.61
C ASP A 329 9.25 8.65 17.67
N PHE A 330 9.18 7.42 18.13
CA PHE A 330 9.41 6.23 17.29
C PHE A 330 8.13 5.74 16.60
N ALA A 331 6.96 6.27 17.00
CA ALA A 331 5.68 6.01 16.35
C ALA A 331 5.41 7.07 15.28
N TRP A 332 5.24 6.64 14.05
CA TRP A 332 4.99 7.55 12.94
C TRP A 332 3.53 8.00 12.84
N ILE A 333 3.35 9.18 12.32
CA ILE A 333 2.07 9.78 11.89
C ILE A 333 2.24 10.32 10.46
N ASN A 334 1.15 10.73 9.82
CA ASN A 334 1.20 11.36 8.50
C ASN A 334 0.33 12.60 8.43
N GLY A 335 0.69 13.53 7.58
CA GLY A 335 -0.06 14.76 7.33
C GLY A 335 0.78 15.84 6.67
N GLU A 336 0.13 16.94 6.36
CA GLU A 336 0.72 18.20 5.88
C GLU A 336 0.90 19.22 7.00
N LYS A 337 0.32 18.96 8.18
CA LYS A 337 0.37 19.87 9.33
C LYS A 337 0.64 19.12 10.61
N LEU A 338 1.69 19.51 11.33
CA LEU A 338 1.93 19.08 12.69
C LEU A 338 1.29 20.09 13.65
N ILE A 339 0.26 19.68 14.37
CA ILE A 339 -0.44 20.49 15.35
C ILE A 339 0.08 20.13 16.74
N VAL A 340 0.62 21.13 17.43
CA VAL A 340 1.28 20.97 18.73
C VAL A 340 0.63 21.85 19.78
N THR A 341 0.08 21.27 20.82
CA THR A 341 -0.42 21.99 22.00
C THR A 341 0.53 21.79 23.17
N VAL A 342 1.03 22.88 23.73
CA VAL A 342 1.95 22.85 24.87
C VAL A 342 1.34 23.55 26.09
N ASP A 343 1.59 22.99 27.26
CA ASP A 343 1.16 23.59 28.52
C ASP A 343 1.92 24.87 28.84
N LYS A 344 1.33 25.73 29.68
CA LYS A 344 2.05 26.81 30.35
C LYS A 344 3.24 26.21 31.12
N GLY A 345 4.39 26.87 31.06
CA GLY A 345 5.62 26.42 31.71
C GLY A 345 6.50 25.54 30.81
N VAL A 346 6.09 25.29 29.57
CA VAL A 346 6.93 24.63 28.56
C VAL A 346 7.51 25.69 27.62
N LYS A 347 8.87 25.78 27.59
CA LYS A 347 9.61 26.65 26.68
C LYS A 347 10.20 25.78 25.56
N LEU A 348 9.72 25.97 24.34
CA LEU A 348 10.22 25.24 23.17
C LEU A 348 11.59 25.77 22.75
N LYS A 349 12.47 24.85 22.39
CA LYS A 349 13.80 25.12 21.80
C LYS A 349 13.83 24.72 20.34
N LYS A 350 13.31 23.53 20.04
CA LYS A 350 13.18 23.01 18.68
C LYS A 350 11.88 22.22 18.53
N VAL A 351 11.26 22.35 17.40
CA VAL A 351 10.15 21.50 16.90
C VAL A 351 10.53 21.06 15.51
N GLY A 352 10.38 19.79 15.24
CA GLY A 352 10.73 19.24 13.93
C GLY A 352 10.14 17.86 13.70
N TYR A 353 10.59 17.25 12.65
CA TYR A 353 10.17 15.90 12.28
C TYR A 353 11.31 15.17 11.56
N ARG A 354 11.22 13.85 11.59
CA ARG A 354 12.07 12.93 10.84
C ARG A 354 11.17 12.17 9.88
N THR A 355 11.40 12.28 8.57
CA THR A 355 10.63 11.51 7.58
C THR A 355 10.90 10.02 7.73
N THR A 356 9.90 9.23 7.38
CA THR A 356 9.98 7.76 7.39
C THR A 356 9.04 7.22 6.32
N GLY A 357 9.07 5.94 6.04
CA GLY A 357 8.22 5.30 5.05
C GLY A 357 8.93 4.16 4.36
N TYR A 358 8.42 3.76 3.21
CA TYR A 358 9.08 2.78 2.35
C TYR A 358 10.33 3.41 1.72
N ASN A 359 11.43 2.66 1.65
CA ASN A 359 12.69 3.17 1.07
C ASN A 359 12.65 3.09 -0.45
N THR A 360 12.11 4.11 -1.08
CA THR A 360 12.08 4.31 -2.53
C THR A 360 12.08 5.81 -2.82
N SER A 361 12.33 6.18 -4.06
CA SER A 361 12.29 7.57 -4.52
C SER A 361 11.42 7.70 -5.75
N ALA A 362 10.75 8.84 -5.89
CA ALA A 362 10.12 9.20 -7.13
C ALA A 362 11.22 9.38 -8.20
N VAL A 363 11.08 8.70 -9.34
CA VAL A 363 11.83 9.07 -10.54
C VAL A 363 11.21 10.32 -11.13
N GLN A 364 11.95 11.02 -11.95
CA GLN A 364 11.51 12.30 -12.46
C GLN A 364 10.14 12.23 -13.15
N SER A 365 9.39 13.26 -12.92
CA SER A 365 7.98 13.42 -13.14
C SER A 365 7.56 13.47 -14.62
N PHE A 366 6.30 13.12 -14.84
CA PHE A 366 5.56 13.62 -16.01
C PHE A 366 5.32 15.13 -15.87
N THR A 367 5.59 15.89 -16.94
CA THR A 367 5.24 17.31 -17.06
C THR A 367 4.69 17.62 -18.45
N SER A 368 3.80 18.57 -18.53
CA SER A 368 3.18 19.05 -19.78
C SER A 368 2.77 20.50 -19.62
N SER A 369 2.51 21.20 -20.73
CA SER A 369 1.83 22.51 -20.70
C SER A 369 0.40 22.44 -20.19
N ASP A 370 -0.20 21.25 -20.06
CA ASP A 370 -1.47 21.03 -19.34
C ASP A 370 -1.17 20.89 -17.85
N GLU A 371 -1.24 22.01 -17.11
CA GLU A 371 -0.94 22.07 -15.67
C GLU A 371 -1.83 21.16 -14.83
N ALA A 372 -3.07 20.92 -15.25
CA ALA A 372 -3.99 20.04 -14.52
C ALA A 372 -3.50 18.58 -14.50
N LEU A 373 -2.99 18.09 -15.63
CA LEU A 373 -2.44 16.74 -15.72
C LEU A 373 -1.09 16.62 -14.99
N THR A 374 -0.25 17.65 -15.05
CA THR A 374 1.00 17.71 -14.27
C THR A 374 0.70 17.65 -12.77
N THR A 375 -0.28 18.45 -12.30
CA THR A 375 -0.72 18.45 -10.89
C THR A 375 -1.28 17.09 -10.49
N LEU A 376 -2.11 16.49 -11.33
CA LEU A 376 -2.70 15.17 -11.05
C LEU A 376 -1.63 14.08 -10.94
N TRP A 377 -0.61 14.11 -11.81
CA TRP A 377 0.56 13.23 -11.70
C TRP A 377 1.29 13.40 -10.36
N GLN A 378 1.62 14.63 -9.98
CA GLN A 378 2.35 14.92 -8.74
C GLN A 378 1.58 14.45 -7.50
N LYS A 379 0.27 14.73 -7.45
CA LYS A 379 -0.60 14.26 -6.35
C LYS A 379 -0.72 12.74 -6.33
N SER A 380 -0.75 12.09 -7.49
CA SER A 380 -0.75 10.61 -7.58
C SER A 380 0.51 10.00 -6.97
N VAL A 381 1.69 10.52 -7.35
CA VAL A 381 2.96 10.05 -6.80
C VAL A 381 3.04 10.29 -5.29
N ASN A 382 2.64 11.49 -4.83
CA ASN A 382 2.69 11.80 -3.40
C ASN A 382 1.73 10.91 -2.60
N THR A 383 0.52 10.65 -3.14
CA THR A 383 -0.44 9.74 -2.50
C THR A 383 0.11 8.32 -2.43
N LEU A 384 0.74 7.86 -3.50
CA LEU A 384 1.38 6.54 -3.54
C LEU A 384 2.47 6.42 -2.46
N LEU A 385 3.39 7.38 -2.38
CA LEU A 385 4.48 7.36 -1.39
C LEU A 385 3.97 7.35 0.05
N VAL A 386 2.91 8.09 0.35
CA VAL A 386 2.35 8.14 1.70
C VAL A 386 1.56 6.89 2.08
N THR A 387 1.17 6.06 1.10
CA THR A 387 0.50 4.77 1.31
C THR A 387 1.46 3.57 1.26
N MET A 388 2.76 3.78 1.08
CA MET A 388 3.76 2.72 1.04
C MET A 388 4.53 2.61 2.36
N ARG A 389 4.58 1.41 2.95
CA ARG A 389 5.40 1.10 4.13
C ARG A 389 5.79 -0.37 4.16
N ASP A 390 5.17 -1.18 5.04
CA ASP A 390 5.34 -2.63 5.12
C ASP A 390 4.48 -3.35 4.07
N SER A 391 3.53 -2.65 3.55
CA SER A 391 2.57 -3.04 2.52
C SER A 391 2.15 -1.80 1.75
N TYR A 392 1.53 -2.02 0.61
CA TYR A 392 0.63 -1.01 0.08
C TYR A 392 -0.54 -0.86 1.06
N MET A 393 -0.88 0.37 1.40
CA MET A 393 -1.96 0.68 2.34
C MET A 393 -3.08 1.37 1.57
N ASP A 394 -4.32 0.91 1.72
CA ASP A 394 -5.48 1.64 1.22
C ASP A 394 -5.41 3.13 1.60
N CYS A 395 -5.03 3.39 2.83
CA CYS A 395 -4.75 4.73 3.34
C CYS A 395 -3.81 4.66 4.56
N PRO A 396 -3.01 5.70 4.82
CA PRO A 396 -2.13 5.75 5.99
C PRO A 396 -2.88 6.14 7.28
N ASP A 397 -4.15 6.48 7.16
CA ASP A 397 -4.95 7.19 8.15
C ASP A 397 -5.81 6.29 9.01
N ARG A 398 -6.64 5.45 8.36
CA ARG A 398 -7.75 4.76 9.00
C ARG A 398 -7.47 3.27 9.23
N GLU A 399 -7.11 2.55 8.16
CA GLU A 399 -6.99 1.09 8.17
C GLU A 399 -5.54 0.63 8.10
N ARG A 400 -4.73 1.30 7.28
CA ARG A 400 -3.37 0.88 6.93
C ARG A 400 -3.35 -0.55 6.39
N ALA A 401 -4.39 -0.89 5.63
CA ALA A 401 -4.68 -2.26 5.19
C ALA A 401 -4.20 -2.52 3.77
N GLU A 402 -3.66 -3.69 3.54
CA GLU A 402 -3.32 -4.15 2.19
C GLU A 402 -4.55 -4.83 1.57
N TRP A 403 -5.48 -3.99 1.03
CA TRP A 403 -6.51 -4.46 0.14
C TRP A 403 -5.87 -4.82 -1.19
N ILE A 404 -5.98 -6.10 -1.61
CA ILE A 404 -5.22 -6.57 -2.78
C ILE A 404 -5.68 -5.95 -4.10
N GLY A 405 -6.91 -5.45 -4.18
CA GLY A 405 -7.38 -4.68 -5.34
C GLY A 405 -6.76 -3.29 -5.43
N ASP A 406 -6.57 -2.62 -4.29
CA ASP A 406 -5.84 -1.34 -4.16
C ASP A 406 -4.37 -1.54 -4.55
N ALA A 407 -3.74 -2.56 -3.99
CA ALA A 407 -2.34 -2.88 -4.23
C ALA A 407 -2.01 -3.09 -5.72
N VAL A 408 -2.96 -3.56 -6.55
CA VAL A 408 -2.78 -3.66 -8.01
C VAL A 408 -2.60 -2.29 -8.65
N ILE A 409 -3.45 -1.33 -8.30
CA ILE A 409 -3.37 0.03 -8.86
C ILE A 409 -2.08 0.70 -8.40
N GLU A 410 -1.74 0.57 -7.11
CA GLU A 410 -0.52 1.11 -6.51
C GLU A 410 0.74 0.51 -7.15
N SER A 411 0.75 -0.80 -7.40
CA SER A 411 1.86 -1.48 -8.09
C SER A 411 2.04 -0.98 -9.53
N ASP A 412 0.95 -0.88 -10.29
CA ASP A 412 1.01 -0.36 -11.67
C ASP A 412 1.55 1.08 -11.70
N MET A 413 1.17 1.93 -10.72
CA MET A 413 1.73 3.28 -10.59
C MET A 413 3.21 3.26 -10.20
N SER A 414 3.61 2.37 -9.29
CA SER A 414 4.99 2.25 -8.80
C SER A 414 5.97 2.00 -9.93
N PHE A 415 5.67 1.08 -10.86
CA PHE A 415 6.51 0.78 -12.02
C PHE A 415 6.70 1.98 -12.96
N TYR A 416 5.76 2.92 -12.96
CA TYR A 416 5.79 4.09 -13.84
C TYR A 416 6.22 5.39 -13.16
N SER A 417 6.51 5.37 -11.85
CA SER A 417 6.83 6.62 -11.13
C SER A 417 7.92 6.51 -10.07
N LEU A 418 8.30 5.30 -9.68
CA LEU A 418 9.24 5.08 -8.59
C LEU A 418 10.50 4.33 -9.05
N THR A 419 11.51 4.29 -8.18
CA THR A 419 12.71 3.46 -8.41
C THR A 419 12.38 1.96 -8.33
N PRO A 420 13.20 1.08 -8.93
CA PRO A 420 12.95 -0.36 -9.02
C PRO A 420 12.72 -1.06 -7.68
N ASP A 421 13.28 -0.54 -6.58
CA ASP A 421 13.07 -1.06 -5.22
C ASP A 421 11.59 -1.16 -4.84
N SER A 422 10.73 -0.33 -5.45
CA SER A 422 9.29 -0.33 -5.21
C SER A 422 8.61 -1.66 -5.57
N ALA A 423 9.16 -2.40 -6.53
CA ALA A 423 8.62 -3.70 -6.98
C ALA A 423 8.58 -4.76 -5.86
N ALA A 424 9.51 -4.68 -4.88
CA ALA A 424 9.58 -5.62 -3.77
C ALA A 424 8.30 -5.59 -2.91
N LEU A 425 7.59 -4.45 -2.87
CA LEU A 425 6.37 -4.32 -2.08
C LEU A 425 5.23 -5.17 -2.66
N PHE A 426 5.03 -5.16 -3.98
CA PHE A 426 4.01 -6.02 -4.61
C PHE A 426 4.43 -7.50 -4.62
N ARG A 427 5.74 -7.78 -4.73
CA ARG A 427 6.26 -9.14 -4.52
C ARG A 427 5.86 -9.67 -3.14
N LYS A 428 6.04 -8.86 -2.11
CA LYS A 428 5.61 -9.21 -0.74
C LYS A 428 4.09 -9.42 -0.68
N ALA A 429 3.27 -8.59 -1.36
CA ALA A 429 1.82 -8.77 -1.43
C ALA A 429 1.45 -10.13 -2.05
N ILE A 430 2.09 -10.55 -3.15
CA ILE A 430 1.89 -11.86 -3.78
C ILE A 430 2.23 -12.99 -2.80
N VAL A 431 3.42 -12.93 -2.20
CA VAL A 431 3.91 -13.96 -1.28
C VAL A 431 3.02 -14.08 -0.04
N THR A 432 2.63 -12.94 0.54
CA THR A 432 1.75 -12.90 1.70
C THR A 432 0.34 -13.42 1.36
N THR A 433 -0.22 -12.98 0.23
CA THR A 433 -1.55 -13.46 -0.21
C THR A 433 -1.54 -14.99 -0.42
N TYR A 434 -0.49 -15.54 -1.03
CA TYR A 434 -0.31 -16.99 -1.14
C TYR A 434 -0.25 -17.67 0.23
N GLY A 435 0.47 -17.08 1.19
CA GLY A 435 0.55 -17.57 2.58
C GLY A 435 -0.79 -17.55 3.33
N TRP A 436 -1.76 -16.77 2.86
CA TRP A 436 -3.09 -16.61 3.49
C TRP A 436 -4.24 -17.24 2.70
N VAL A 437 -3.96 -18.06 1.68
CA VAL A 437 -5.00 -18.81 0.96
C VAL A 437 -5.67 -19.81 1.91
N HIS A 438 -6.98 -19.85 1.90
CA HIS A 438 -7.76 -20.80 2.69
C HIS A 438 -7.62 -22.22 2.16
N ALA A 439 -7.87 -23.21 3.02
CA ALA A 439 -7.81 -24.63 2.65
C ALA A 439 -8.79 -25.04 1.55
N ASP A 440 -9.85 -24.26 1.35
CA ASP A 440 -10.83 -24.44 0.26
C ASP A 440 -10.48 -23.69 -1.02
N GLY A 441 -9.29 -23.08 -1.10
CA GLY A 441 -8.80 -22.34 -2.26
C GLY A 441 -9.25 -20.87 -2.33
N VAL A 442 -9.97 -20.35 -1.33
CA VAL A 442 -10.40 -18.95 -1.30
C VAL A 442 -9.20 -18.03 -1.05
N ILE A 443 -9.03 -17.04 -1.90
CA ILE A 443 -8.06 -15.95 -1.73
C ILE A 443 -8.66 -14.91 -0.76
N GLN A 444 -7.89 -14.53 0.25
CA GLN A 444 -8.29 -13.48 1.19
C GLN A 444 -7.94 -12.10 0.62
N THR A 445 -8.89 -11.18 0.63
CA THR A 445 -8.75 -9.86 -0.03
C THR A 445 -7.97 -8.84 0.79
N VAL A 446 -7.82 -9.04 2.09
CA VAL A 446 -7.02 -8.17 2.99
C VAL A 446 -6.00 -9.05 3.70
N VAL A 447 -4.72 -8.81 3.50
CA VAL A 447 -3.63 -9.63 4.05
C VAL A 447 -2.39 -8.79 4.39
N PRO A 448 -1.77 -9.07 5.55
CA PRO A 448 -2.25 -9.91 6.66
C PRO A 448 -3.46 -9.29 7.36
N ASN A 449 -4.27 -10.06 8.04
CA ASN A 449 -5.45 -9.56 8.73
C ASN A 449 -5.82 -10.43 9.95
N GLY A 450 -5.68 -9.86 11.16
CA GLY A 450 -6.02 -10.52 12.41
C GLY A 450 -7.51 -10.40 12.81
N VAL A 451 -8.26 -9.48 12.19
CA VAL A 451 -9.63 -9.16 12.62
C VAL A 451 -10.69 -10.05 11.97
N LYS A 452 -10.67 -10.16 10.64
CA LYS A 452 -11.70 -10.90 9.90
C LYS A 452 -11.24 -11.27 8.49
N ALA A 453 -11.50 -12.50 8.08
CA ALA A 453 -11.33 -12.92 6.70
C ALA A 453 -12.36 -12.26 5.77
N TYR A 454 -11.88 -11.70 4.67
CA TYR A 454 -12.72 -11.10 3.63
C TYR A 454 -12.46 -11.78 2.28
N GLU A 455 -13.53 -12.00 1.54
CA GLU A 455 -13.47 -12.35 0.13
C GLU A 455 -14.28 -11.31 -0.65
N LEU A 456 -13.62 -10.52 -1.49
CA LEU A 456 -14.24 -9.65 -2.48
C LEU A 456 -13.89 -10.22 -3.86
N PRO A 457 -14.77 -11.03 -4.47
CA PRO A 457 -14.42 -11.85 -5.62
C PRO A 457 -13.84 -11.07 -6.79
N MET A 458 -14.34 -9.87 -7.08
CA MET A 458 -13.83 -9.04 -8.17
C MET A 458 -12.45 -8.45 -7.87
N GLN A 459 -12.15 -8.08 -6.62
CA GLN A 459 -10.78 -7.69 -6.24
C GLN A 459 -9.80 -8.86 -6.34
N ASN A 460 -10.24 -10.08 -5.99
CA ASN A 460 -9.39 -11.27 -6.10
C ASN A 460 -9.05 -11.57 -7.58
N LEU A 461 -10.02 -11.39 -8.50
CA LEU A 461 -9.77 -11.54 -9.94
C LEU A 461 -8.84 -10.42 -10.47
N ALA A 462 -9.05 -9.17 -10.04
CA ALA A 462 -8.19 -8.05 -10.38
C ALA A 462 -6.75 -8.27 -9.86
N PHE A 463 -6.59 -8.83 -8.67
CA PHE A 463 -5.28 -9.18 -8.10
C PHE A 463 -4.54 -10.20 -8.96
N LEU A 464 -5.21 -11.25 -9.43
CA LEU A 464 -4.61 -12.23 -10.33
C LEU A 464 -4.12 -11.57 -11.64
N VAL A 465 -4.85 -10.59 -12.18
CA VAL A 465 -4.38 -9.77 -13.32
C VAL A 465 -3.14 -8.96 -12.94
N GLY A 466 -3.17 -8.29 -11.79
CA GLY A 466 -2.04 -7.52 -11.26
C GLY A 466 -0.79 -8.37 -11.05
N CYS A 467 -0.93 -9.60 -10.58
CA CYS A 467 0.19 -10.54 -10.46
C CYS A 467 0.87 -10.83 -11.81
N VAL A 468 0.09 -10.99 -12.89
CA VAL A 468 0.66 -11.17 -14.24
C VAL A 468 1.35 -9.89 -14.71
N ASN A 469 0.78 -8.71 -14.43
CA ASN A 469 1.42 -7.43 -14.74
C ASN A 469 2.77 -7.32 -14.03
N TYR A 470 2.82 -7.67 -12.73
CA TYR A 470 4.05 -7.67 -11.95
C TYR A 470 5.14 -8.52 -12.60
N VAL A 471 4.82 -9.78 -12.98
CA VAL A 471 5.79 -10.66 -13.66
C VAL A 471 6.28 -10.05 -14.98
N ASN A 472 5.38 -9.45 -15.76
CA ASN A 472 5.76 -8.82 -17.03
C ASN A 472 6.64 -7.58 -16.82
N TYR A 473 6.35 -6.76 -15.83
CA TYR A 473 7.13 -5.54 -15.58
C TYR A 473 8.46 -5.83 -14.89
N SER A 474 8.45 -6.65 -13.82
CA SER A 474 9.66 -6.94 -13.04
C SER A 474 10.57 -7.99 -13.66
N GLY A 475 10.02 -8.93 -14.44
CA GLY A 475 10.74 -10.12 -14.90
C GLY A 475 10.95 -11.19 -13.81
N ASP A 476 10.32 -11.04 -12.64
CA ASP A 476 10.44 -11.98 -11.52
C ASP A 476 9.57 -13.21 -11.72
N ASP A 477 10.13 -14.25 -12.33
CA ASP A 477 9.45 -15.54 -12.51
C ASP A 477 9.38 -16.38 -11.20
N SER A 478 10.07 -16.00 -10.13
CA SER A 478 10.10 -16.77 -8.87
C SER A 478 8.73 -16.86 -8.18
N VAL A 479 7.83 -15.91 -8.43
CA VAL A 479 6.48 -15.89 -7.87
C VAL A 479 5.44 -16.60 -8.74
N VAL A 480 5.78 -16.99 -9.97
CA VAL A 480 4.83 -17.66 -10.91
C VAL A 480 4.19 -18.90 -10.32
N PRO A 481 4.91 -19.82 -9.66
CA PRO A 481 4.29 -21.00 -9.04
C PRO A 481 3.23 -20.64 -7.99
N MET A 482 3.46 -19.60 -7.19
CA MET A 482 2.49 -19.10 -6.18
C MET A 482 1.24 -18.55 -6.86
N ILE A 483 1.41 -17.76 -7.92
CA ILE A 483 0.31 -17.15 -8.69
C ILE A 483 -0.56 -18.26 -9.29
N LEU A 484 0.05 -19.24 -9.96
CA LEU A 484 -0.67 -20.35 -10.58
C LEU A 484 -1.38 -21.21 -9.53
N SER A 485 -0.73 -21.52 -8.40
CA SER A 485 -1.36 -22.26 -7.30
C SER A 485 -2.60 -21.54 -6.75
N MET A 486 -2.53 -20.22 -6.55
CA MET A 486 -3.69 -19.41 -6.15
C MET A 486 -4.81 -19.47 -7.20
N ALA A 487 -4.46 -19.35 -8.48
CA ALA A 487 -5.43 -19.35 -9.56
C ALA A 487 -6.10 -20.72 -9.76
N GLU A 488 -5.33 -21.81 -9.69
CA GLU A 488 -5.81 -23.20 -9.76
C GLU A 488 -6.76 -23.54 -8.62
N GLY A 489 -6.54 -22.99 -7.42
CA GLY A 489 -7.46 -23.11 -6.30
C GLY A 489 -8.71 -22.27 -6.43
N TYR A 490 -8.59 -21.03 -6.91
CA TYR A 490 -9.67 -20.05 -6.83
C TYR A 490 -10.62 -20.05 -8.03
N LEU A 491 -10.12 -20.13 -9.27
CA LEU A 491 -10.99 -20.06 -10.46
C LEU A 491 -12.02 -21.18 -10.55
N PRO A 492 -11.74 -22.45 -10.15
CA PRO A 492 -12.74 -23.49 -10.13
C PRO A 492 -13.90 -23.28 -9.15
N LEU A 493 -13.72 -22.43 -8.13
CA LEU A 493 -14.77 -22.11 -7.16
C LEU A 493 -15.95 -21.32 -7.77
N TRP A 494 -15.78 -20.79 -8.98
CA TRP A 494 -16.81 -20.08 -9.72
C TRP A 494 -17.65 -21.07 -10.54
N ASN A 495 -18.90 -21.27 -10.14
CA ASN A 495 -19.84 -22.11 -10.88
C ASN A 495 -20.20 -21.51 -12.25
N MET A 496 -20.53 -22.35 -13.21
CA MET A 496 -21.02 -21.93 -14.52
C MET A 496 -22.51 -22.29 -14.70
N LYS A 497 -23.27 -21.40 -15.31
CA LYS A 497 -24.65 -21.62 -15.72
C LYS A 497 -24.94 -20.85 -17.00
N ASP A 498 -25.63 -21.48 -17.96
CA ASP A 498 -26.01 -20.87 -19.24
C ASP A 498 -24.83 -20.22 -19.99
N GLY A 499 -23.64 -20.78 -19.84
CA GLY A 499 -22.41 -20.35 -20.50
C GLY A 499 -21.71 -19.15 -19.84
N LEU A 500 -22.13 -18.73 -18.66
CA LEU A 500 -21.55 -17.62 -17.90
C LEU A 500 -21.19 -18.07 -16.46
N VAL A 501 -20.27 -17.38 -15.80
CA VAL A 501 -20.05 -17.59 -14.37
C VAL A 501 -21.25 -17.09 -13.58
N VAL A 502 -21.60 -17.87 -12.56
CA VAL A 502 -22.68 -17.55 -11.63
C VAL A 502 -22.12 -16.58 -10.57
N HIS A 503 -22.90 -15.57 -10.23
CA HIS A 503 -22.58 -14.60 -9.20
C HIS A 503 -22.00 -15.25 -7.94
N ARG A 504 -20.77 -14.83 -7.58
CA ARG A 504 -20.05 -15.24 -6.37
C ARG A 504 -20.08 -14.10 -5.36
N LYS A 505 -20.94 -14.22 -4.37
CA LYS A 505 -21.18 -13.15 -3.41
C LYS A 505 -19.97 -12.80 -2.54
N GLY A 506 -19.16 -13.78 -2.16
CA GLY A 506 -18.07 -13.57 -1.20
C GLY A 506 -18.56 -13.02 0.15
N SER A 507 -17.81 -12.08 0.74
CA SER A 507 -18.18 -11.39 1.98
C SER A 507 -19.27 -10.33 1.75
N TRP A 508 -19.17 -9.58 0.66
CA TRP A 508 -20.23 -8.70 0.13
C TRP A 508 -19.98 -8.39 -1.34
N ASP A 509 -21.05 -7.94 -2.03
CA ASP A 509 -20.95 -7.55 -3.42
C ASP A 509 -20.23 -6.20 -3.52
N TRP A 510 -18.98 -6.25 -3.94
CA TRP A 510 -18.18 -5.05 -4.14
C TRP A 510 -17.44 -5.13 -5.48
N GLY A 511 -18.02 -4.47 -6.47
CA GLY A 511 -17.35 -4.22 -7.75
C GLY A 511 -16.80 -2.80 -7.84
N ASP A 512 -17.31 -1.92 -6.99
CA ASP A 512 -16.93 -0.51 -6.83
C ASP A 512 -17.84 0.17 -5.81
N TRP A 513 -17.46 1.34 -5.31
CA TRP A 513 -18.29 2.19 -4.46
C TRP A 513 -19.34 3.02 -5.21
N GLY A 514 -19.33 3.05 -6.51
CA GLY A 514 -20.29 3.76 -7.34
C GLY A 514 -21.70 3.16 -7.29
N LYS A 515 -22.64 3.84 -7.93
CA LYS A 515 -24.04 3.38 -8.07
C LYS A 515 -24.21 2.53 -9.33
N ASN A 516 -25.30 1.76 -9.39
CA ASN A 516 -25.72 1.02 -10.59
C ASN A 516 -24.66 0.06 -11.14
N VAL A 517 -23.97 -0.69 -10.28
CA VAL A 517 -23.02 -1.73 -10.71
C VAL A 517 -23.77 -2.85 -11.42
N ASP A 518 -23.39 -3.18 -12.64
CA ASP A 518 -23.87 -4.38 -13.33
C ASP A 518 -22.99 -5.57 -12.92
N VAL A 519 -23.25 -6.12 -11.72
CA VAL A 519 -22.44 -7.16 -11.10
C VAL A 519 -22.23 -8.36 -12.01
N PRO A 520 -23.25 -8.97 -12.64
CA PRO A 520 -23.03 -10.14 -13.50
C PRO A 520 -22.16 -9.84 -14.73
N ALA A 521 -22.32 -8.65 -15.34
CA ALA A 521 -21.50 -8.24 -16.47
C ALA A 521 -20.03 -8.05 -16.03
N LEU A 522 -19.85 -7.36 -14.93
CA LEU A 522 -18.52 -7.04 -14.38
C LEU A 522 -17.76 -8.30 -13.92
N GLU A 523 -18.43 -9.23 -13.22
CA GLU A 523 -17.82 -10.49 -12.78
C GLU A 523 -17.37 -11.38 -13.93
N ASN A 524 -18.22 -11.53 -14.97
CA ASN A 524 -17.88 -12.33 -16.14
C ASN A 524 -16.72 -11.72 -16.92
N ALA A 525 -16.66 -10.39 -17.03
CA ALA A 525 -15.56 -9.70 -17.67
C ALA A 525 -14.25 -9.86 -16.88
N TRP A 526 -14.28 -9.68 -15.57
CA TRP A 526 -13.11 -9.90 -14.71
C TRP A 526 -12.63 -11.34 -14.71
N TYR A 527 -13.56 -12.32 -14.67
CA TYR A 527 -13.20 -13.74 -14.71
C TYR A 527 -12.49 -14.10 -16.01
N TYR A 528 -13.05 -13.65 -17.15
CA TYR A 528 -12.45 -13.86 -18.46
C TYR A 528 -11.08 -13.18 -18.56
N TYR A 529 -10.98 -11.93 -18.09
CA TYR A 529 -9.73 -11.17 -18.13
C TYR A 529 -8.63 -11.84 -17.28
N ALA A 530 -8.95 -12.24 -16.06
CA ALA A 530 -8.00 -12.97 -15.21
C ALA A 530 -7.54 -14.29 -15.87
N ALA A 531 -8.47 -15.11 -16.37
CA ALA A 531 -8.14 -16.36 -17.06
C ALA A 531 -7.24 -16.10 -18.28
N SER A 532 -7.55 -15.09 -19.10
CA SER A 532 -6.76 -14.77 -20.30
C SER A 532 -5.33 -14.33 -19.96
N ARG A 533 -5.16 -13.55 -18.88
CA ARG A 533 -3.84 -13.11 -18.44
C ARG A 533 -3.03 -14.25 -17.86
N LEU A 534 -3.63 -15.12 -17.05
CA LEU A 534 -2.98 -16.28 -16.43
C LEU A 534 -2.48 -17.30 -17.47
N LEU A 535 -3.15 -17.45 -18.60
CA LEU A 535 -2.69 -18.27 -19.71
C LEU A 535 -1.31 -17.89 -20.23
N THR A 536 -0.89 -16.63 -20.06
CA THR A 536 0.47 -16.21 -20.48
C THR A 536 1.58 -16.73 -19.55
N LEU A 537 1.22 -17.20 -18.36
CA LEU A 537 2.16 -17.78 -17.38
C LEU A 537 2.05 -19.33 -17.30
N ALA A 538 0.91 -19.90 -17.68
CA ALA A 538 0.64 -21.32 -17.57
C ALA A 538 1.32 -22.13 -18.66
N ASP A 539 1.61 -23.42 -18.37
CA ASP A 539 2.00 -24.38 -19.40
C ASP A 539 0.84 -24.56 -20.40
N PRO A 540 1.03 -24.22 -21.70
CA PRO A 540 -0.05 -24.28 -22.69
C PRO A 540 -0.63 -25.70 -22.88
N SER A 541 0.12 -26.76 -22.52
CA SER A 541 -0.31 -28.15 -22.59
C SER A 541 -0.95 -28.65 -21.30
N GLY A 542 -0.86 -27.90 -20.21
CA GLY A 542 -1.32 -28.25 -18.88
C GLY A 542 -2.85 -28.27 -18.73
N ASP A 543 -3.33 -28.93 -17.70
CA ASP A 543 -4.77 -29.04 -17.43
C ASP A 543 -5.39 -27.71 -17.01
N PHE A 544 -4.64 -26.85 -16.33
CA PHE A 544 -5.09 -25.49 -15.99
C PHE A 544 -5.32 -24.63 -17.23
N ALA A 545 -4.40 -24.69 -18.21
CA ALA A 545 -4.56 -23.96 -19.47
C ALA A 545 -5.78 -24.44 -20.27
N LYS A 546 -6.06 -25.74 -20.30
CA LYS A 546 -7.29 -26.31 -20.91
C LYS A 546 -8.53 -25.81 -20.19
N PHE A 547 -8.55 -25.88 -18.85
CA PHE A 547 -9.64 -25.39 -18.02
C PHE A 547 -9.96 -23.92 -18.29
N CYS A 548 -8.96 -23.04 -18.28
CA CYS A 548 -9.13 -21.62 -18.58
C CYS A 548 -9.66 -21.41 -20.00
N SER A 549 -9.07 -22.08 -20.99
CA SER A 549 -9.47 -21.94 -22.41
C SER A 549 -10.91 -22.39 -22.66
N GLU A 550 -11.36 -23.49 -22.06
CA GLU A 550 -12.74 -23.99 -22.17
C GLU A 550 -13.74 -23.00 -21.58
N ARG A 551 -13.45 -22.45 -20.39
CA ARG A 551 -14.29 -21.44 -19.75
C ARG A 551 -14.34 -20.14 -20.52
N MET A 552 -13.21 -19.65 -21.00
CA MET A 552 -13.11 -18.44 -21.80
C MET A 552 -13.92 -18.57 -23.10
N ASN A 553 -13.78 -19.68 -23.84
CA ASN A 553 -14.55 -19.92 -25.06
C ASN A 553 -16.05 -19.88 -24.77
N THR A 554 -16.49 -20.55 -23.72
CA THR A 554 -17.90 -20.59 -23.31
C THR A 554 -18.43 -19.20 -22.93
N ILE A 555 -17.65 -18.42 -22.18
CA ILE A 555 -18.03 -17.04 -21.80
C ILE A 555 -18.09 -16.15 -23.05
N ALA A 556 -17.08 -16.18 -23.93
CA ALA A 556 -17.03 -15.36 -25.14
C ALA A 556 -18.22 -15.59 -26.06
N GLU A 557 -18.67 -16.85 -26.23
CA GLU A 557 -19.84 -17.19 -27.03
C GLU A 557 -21.16 -16.62 -26.47
N ASN A 558 -21.24 -16.47 -25.13
CA ASN A 558 -22.49 -16.13 -24.45
C ASN A 558 -22.52 -14.69 -23.92
N TYR A 559 -21.39 -14.07 -23.65
CA TYR A 559 -21.32 -12.76 -22.99
C TYR A 559 -22.12 -11.69 -23.72
N SER A 560 -21.84 -11.42 -24.99
CA SER A 560 -22.53 -10.38 -25.76
C SER A 560 -24.01 -10.68 -25.99
N LYS A 561 -24.46 -11.92 -25.92
CA LYS A 561 -25.88 -12.32 -26.04
C LYS A 561 -26.69 -11.81 -24.85
N TYR A 562 -26.08 -11.76 -23.64
CA TYR A 562 -26.74 -11.35 -22.40
C TYR A 562 -26.62 -9.84 -22.13
N TYR A 563 -25.59 -9.16 -22.67
CA TYR A 563 -25.24 -7.78 -22.32
C TYR A 563 -25.26 -6.83 -23.51
N LYS A 564 -26.38 -6.82 -24.26
CA LYS A 564 -26.44 -6.26 -25.62
C LYS A 564 -27.13 -4.93 -25.81
N SER A 565 -27.50 -4.12 -24.85
CA SER A 565 -28.44 -3.04 -25.26
C SER A 565 -27.82 -1.67 -25.51
N ASN A 566 -26.84 -1.20 -24.71
CA ASN A 566 -26.20 0.10 -24.91
C ASN A 566 -24.69 -0.02 -24.76
N GLY A 567 -24.05 -0.71 -25.67
CA GLY A 567 -22.73 -1.25 -25.49
C GLY A 567 -22.86 -2.69 -24.97
N ILE A 568 -21.90 -3.18 -24.14
CA ILE A 568 -21.88 -4.56 -23.63
C ILE A 568 -22.76 -4.73 -22.39
N SER A 569 -22.73 -3.78 -21.45
CA SER A 569 -23.59 -3.80 -20.27
C SER A 569 -25.02 -3.50 -20.64
N SER A 570 -25.93 -4.36 -20.20
CA SER A 570 -27.34 -4.30 -20.55
C SER A 570 -28.28 -4.06 -19.39
N GLY A 571 -27.77 -3.74 -18.21
CA GLY A 571 -28.57 -3.41 -17.04
C GLY A 571 -29.60 -2.28 -17.36
N LYS A 572 -30.50 -1.95 -16.45
CA LYS A 572 -31.45 -0.85 -16.62
C LYS A 572 -30.80 0.49 -16.96
N LYS A 573 -29.49 0.60 -16.67
CA LYS A 573 -28.59 1.70 -17.04
C LYS A 573 -27.26 1.12 -17.45
N ALA A 574 -26.64 1.65 -18.49
CA ALA A 574 -25.30 1.29 -18.89
C ALA A 574 -24.31 1.54 -17.75
N ASP A 575 -23.34 0.65 -17.59
CA ASP A 575 -22.31 0.72 -16.56
C ASP A 575 -20.93 0.90 -17.22
N ASP A 576 -20.27 2.03 -16.97
CA ASP A 576 -18.95 2.35 -17.49
C ASP A 576 -17.90 1.32 -17.03
N ARG A 577 -17.98 0.82 -15.79
CA ARG A 577 -17.03 -0.14 -15.21
C ARG A 577 -17.11 -1.52 -15.89
N ALA A 578 -18.33 -2.03 -16.08
CA ALA A 578 -18.53 -3.32 -16.74
C ALA A 578 -18.08 -3.27 -18.21
N ASN A 579 -18.36 -2.15 -18.91
CA ASN A 579 -17.87 -1.94 -20.27
C ASN A 579 -16.35 -1.81 -20.31
N ALA A 580 -15.74 -1.13 -19.33
CA ALA A 580 -14.28 -0.98 -19.25
C ALA A 580 -13.58 -2.34 -19.14
N VAL A 581 -13.98 -3.15 -18.16
CA VAL A 581 -13.34 -4.47 -17.97
C VAL A 581 -13.60 -5.39 -19.17
N ALA A 582 -14.78 -5.31 -19.79
CA ALA A 582 -15.07 -6.09 -21.01
C ALA A 582 -14.18 -5.69 -22.20
N VAL A 583 -13.86 -4.40 -22.35
CA VAL A 583 -12.90 -3.92 -23.37
C VAL A 583 -11.51 -4.49 -23.07
N LEU A 584 -11.03 -4.36 -21.83
CA LEU A 584 -9.72 -4.87 -21.43
C LEU A 584 -9.59 -6.39 -21.56
N ALA A 585 -10.70 -7.09 -21.38
CA ALA A 585 -10.81 -8.53 -21.60
C ALA A 585 -10.93 -8.94 -23.09
N GLY A 586 -11.14 -8.00 -24.01
CA GLY A 586 -11.38 -8.31 -25.41
C GLY A 586 -12.75 -8.94 -25.69
N LEU A 587 -13.72 -8.75 -24.78
CA LEU A 587 -15.08 -9.32 -24.88
C LEU A 587 -16.07 -8.45 -25.66
N TYR A 588 -15.64 -7.39 -26.29
CA TYR A 588 -16.48 -6.50 -27.08
C TYR A 588 -16.42 -6.86 -28.57
N LYS A 589 -17.37 -6.33 -29.34
CA LYS A 589 -17.39 -6.45 -30.80
C LYS A 589 -17.09 -5.10 -31.43
N GLU A 590 -16.35 -5.10 -32.52
CA GLU A 590 -16.00 -3.87 -33.27
C GLU A 590 -17.23 -3.05 -33.69
N GLU A 591 -18.32 -3.72 -34.03
CA GLU A 591 -19.62 -3.07 -34.39
C GLU A 591 -20.25 -2.27 -33.23
N ASP A 592 -19.87 -2.54 -31.97
CA ASP A 592 -20.36 -1.86 -30.77
C ASP A 592 -19.40 -0.79 -30.26
N LYS A 593 -18.24 -0.63 -30.87
CA LYS A 593 -17.13 0.23 -30.41
C LYS A 593 -17.58 1.65 -30.10
N ASP A 594 -18.28 2.31 -31.02
CA ASP A 594 -18.72 3.70 -30.84
C ASP A 594 -19.69 3.88 -29.66
N LYS A 595 -20.59 2.90 -29.45
CA LYS A 595 -21.52 2.91 -28.32
C LYS A 595 -20.79 2.68 -27.00
N ILE A 596 -19.76 1.84 -27.01
CA ILE A 596 -18.92 1.57 -25.84
C ILE A 596 -18.15 2.83 -25.49
N ILE A 597 -17.52 3.49 -26.45
CA ILE A 597 -16.82 4.78 -26.25
C ILE A 597 -17.79 5.82 -25.67
N ASP A 598 -19.00 5.95 -26.24
CA ASP A 598 -20.02 6.87 -25.72
C ASP A 598 -20.38 6.54 -24.25
N THR A 599 -20.56 5.24 -23.92
CA THR A 599 -20.83 4.80 -22.56
C THR A 599 -19.68 5.11 -21.63
N LEU A 600 -18.46 4.72 -21.99
CA LEU A 600 -17.25 4.97 -21.20
C LEU A 600 -17.03 6.46 -20.94
N TYR A 601 -17.31 7.32 -21.92
CA TYR A 601 -17.10 8.76 -21.77
C TYR A 601 -18.22 9.47 -21.01
N ASN A 602 -19.49 9.12 -21.26
CA ASN A 602 -20.65 9.88 -20.75
C ASN A 602 -21.25 9.33 -19.44
N VAL A 603 -21.09 8.04 -19.16
CA VAL A 603 -21.56 7.45 -17.89
C VAL A 603 -20.52 7.72 -16.80
N ARG A 604 -20.97 8.14 -15.62
CA ARG A 604 -20.14 8.57 -14.50
C ARG A 604 -20.55 7.79 -13.23
N ASN A 605 -20.44 6.46 -13.28
CA ASN A 605 -20.78 5.59 -12.15
C ASN A 605 -19.52 5.12 -11.39
N SER A 606 -18.36 5.11 -12.05
CA SER A 606 -17.08 4.74 -11.43
C SER A 606 -16.74 5.63 -10.23
N SER A 607 -16.23 5.03 -9.17
CA SER A 607 -15.46 5.72 -8.14
C SER A 607 -13.99 5.91 -8.62
N PRO A 608 -13.17 6.65 -7.91
CA PRO A 608 -11.74 6.77 -8.27
C PRO A 608 -11.02 5.42 -8.46
N TYR A 609 -11.44 4.36 -7.75
CA TYR A 609 -10.91 3.01 -7.91
C TYR A 609 -11.07 2.45 -9.34
N MET A 610 -12.29 2.50 -9.88
CA MET A 610 -12.56 1.94 -11.20
C MET A 610 -12.23 2.91 -12.35
N GLU A 611 -11.95 4.17 -12.05
CA GLU A 611 -11.64 5.18 -13.06
C GLU A 611 -10.38 4.83 -13.86
N LYS A 612 -9.34 4.26 -13.23
CA LYS A 612 -8.16 3.73 -13.93
C LYS A 612 -8.55 2.80 -15.09
N TYR A 613 -9.45 1.86 -14.82
CA TYR A 613 -9.86 0.87 -15.83
C TYR A 613 -10.74 1.48 -16.93
N VAL A 614 -11.53 2.50 -16.61
CA VAL A 614 -12.32 3.25 -17.58
C VAL A 614 -11.42 4.07 -18.52
N GLU A 615 -10.44 4.79 -17.96
CA GLU A 615 -9.43 5.52 -18.74
C GLU A 615 -8.64 4.57 -19.64
N GLN A 616 -8.17 3.46 -19.09
CA GLN A 616 -7.43 2.45 -19.82
C GLN A 616 -8.24 1.89 -20.98
N ALA A 617 -9.52 1.57 -20.77
CA ALA A 617 -10.39 1.06 -21.83
C ALA A 617 -10.60 2.09 -22.96
N LEU A 618 -10.76 3.37 -22.63
CA LEU A 618 -10.82 4.45 -23.64
C LEU A 618 -9.53 4.50 -24.46
N CYS A 619 -8.38 4.40 -23.81
CA CYS A 619 -7.08 4.37 -24.48
C CYS A 619 -6.91 3.15 -25.40
N GLU A 620 -7.32 1.96 -24.97
CA GLU A 620 -7.29 0.73 -25.79
C GLU A 620 -8.21 0.83 -27.02
N LEU A 621 -9.28 1.64 -26.93
CA LEU A 621 -10.14 1.95 -28.06
C LEU A 621 -9.62 3.11 -28.95
N GLY A 622 -8.41 3.64 -28.67
CA GLY A 622 -7.79 4.72 -29.42
C GLY A 622 -8.33 6.11 -29.07
N ARG A 623 -8.87 6.31 -27.87
CA ARG A 623 -9.46 7.57 -27.41
C ARG A 623 -8.78 8.12 -26.16
N VAL A 624 -7.47 8.28 -26.23
CA VAL A 624 -6.66 8.93 -25.18
C VAL A 624 -7.16 10.34 -24.87
N ASP A 625 -7.58 11.07 -25.90
CA ASP A 625 -8.21 12.40 -25.79
C ASP A 625 -9.40 12.42 -24.83
N LEU A 626 -10.29 11.42 -24.95
CA LEU A 626 -11.47 11.30 -24.08
C LEU A 626 -11.10 10.84 -22.68
N ALA A 627 -10.12 9.96 -22.54
CA ALA A 627 -9.63 9.54 -21.25
C ALA A 627 -9.09 10.73 -20.44
N LEU A 628 -8.24 11.57 -21.05
CA LEU A 628 -7.69 12.76 -20.41
C LEU A 628 -8.74 13.83 -20.10
N SER A 629 -9.72 14.03 -21.03
CA SER A 629 -10.83 14.95 -20.79
C SER A 629 -11.67 14.49 -19.59
N ARG A 630 -12.00 13.19 -19.53
CA ARG A 630 -12.74 12.59 -18.43
C ARG A 630 -11.99 12.69 -17.10
N ALA A 631 -10.69 12.41 -17.08
CA ALA A 631 -9.86 12.55 -15.90
C ALA A 631 -9.89 14.00 -15.37
N LYS A 632 -9.63 14.99 -16.22
CA LYS A 632 -9.67 16.42 -15.81
C LYS A 632 -11.01 16.86 -15.24
N GLU A 633 -12.11 16.36 -15.79
CA GLU A 633 -13.47 16.66 -15.32
C GLU A 633 -13.74 16.05 -13.94
N LEU A 634 -13.44 14.75 -13.75
CA LEU A 634 -13.75 14.03 -12.52
C LEU A 634 -12.83 14.40 -11.37
N TYR A 635 -11.55 14.64 -11.64
CA TYR A 635 -10.57 15.04 -10.65
C TYR A 635 -10.47 16.56 -10.40
N ALA A 636 -11.34 17.37 -11.03
CA ALA A 636 -11.25 18.83 -10.96
C ALA A 636 -11.20 19.36 -9.52
N ASP A 637 -12.01 18.82 -8.61
CA ASP A 637 -12.00 19.23 -7.21
C ASP A 637 -10.68 18.85 -6.51
N MET A 638 -10.12 17.67 -6.81
CA MET A 638 -8.82 17.23 -6.25
C MET A 638 -7.65 18.02 -6.80
N ILE A 639 -7.67 18.34 -8.11
CA ILE A 639 -6.62 19.15 -8.77
C ILE A 639 -6.54 20.56 -8.17
N ASN A 640 -7.69 21.18 -7.92
CA ASN A 640 -7.78 22.56 -7.43
C ASN A 640 -7.74 22.69 -5.90
N ASP A 641 -7.71 21.58 -5.16
CA ASP A 641 -7.62 21.61 -3.69
C ASP A 641 -6.15 21.79 -3.24
N ASP A 642 -5.94 22.42 -2.10
CA ASP A 642 -4.60 22.62 -1.51
C ASP A 642 -3.98 21.32 -0.96
N CYS A 643 -4.77 20.26 -0.75
CA CYS A 643 -4.28 18.95 -0.32
C CYS A 643 -3.34 18.33 -1.35
N SER A 644 -2.15 17.92 -0.94
CA SER A 644 -1.12 17.37 -1.83
C SER A 644 -1.39 15.91 -2.26
N THR A 645 -2.49 15.33 -1.80
CA THR A 645 -2.88 13.93 -2.02
C THR A 645 -4.26 13.79 -2.65
N LEU A 646 -4.57 12.58 -3.17
CA LEU A 646 -5.85 12.24 -3.79
C LEU A 646 -6.78 11.54 -2.80
N TRP A 647 -8.07 11.64 -3.04
CA TRP A 647 -9.13 11.21 -2.11
C TRP A 647 -9.73 9.86 -2.49
N GLU A 648 -10.27 9.17 -1.47
CA GLU A 648 -10.99 7.91 -1.62
C GLU A 648 -12.22 8.00 -2.54
N PHE A 649 -12.93 9.12 -2.47
CA PHE A 649 -14.15 9.40 -3.24
C PHE A 649 -14.04 10.73 -3.98
N TRP A 650 -14.92 10.96 -4.95
CA TRP A 650 -15.00 12.23 -5.68
C TRP A 650 -15.28 13.46 -4.79
N LYS A 651 -15.67 13.24 -3.53
CA LYS A 651 -15.94 14.32 -2.55
C LYS A 651 -15.03 14.21 -1.35
N LYS A 652 -14.29 15.25 -1.05
CA LYS A 652 -13.27 15.32 0.01
C LYS A 652 -13.72 14.81 1.39
N ASN A 653 -14.96 15.03 1.79
CA ASN A 653 -15.45 14.67 3.12
C ASN A 653 -16.17 13.32 3.19
N SER A 654 -16.11 12.50 2.14
CA SER A 654 -16.82 11.21 2.06
C SER A 654 -15.97 10.03 2.52
N GLY A 655 -14.64 10.21 2.63
CA GLY A 655 -13.68 9.19 3.04
C GLY A 655 -12.36 9.81 3.45
N THR A 656 -11.26 9.06 3.28
CA THR A 656 -9.90 9.57 3.52
C THR A 656 -9.46 10.49 2.38
N THR A 657 -8.53 11.39 2.69
CA THR A 657 -7.92 12.29 1.69
C THR A 657 -6.56 11.79 1.19
N ASN A 658 -6.20 10.56 1.52
CA ASN A 658 -4.92 9.92 1.19
C ASN A 658 -5.22 8.49 0.73
N HIS A 659 -5.67 8.30 -0.52
CA HIS A 659 -6.10 6.99 -1.00
C HIS A 659 -5.54 6.73 -2.40
N ALA A 660 -4.50 5.90 -2.48
CA ALA A 660 -3.70 5.78 -3.70
C ALA A 660 -4.43 5.15 -4.87
N TRP A 661 -5.50 4.38 -4.66
CA TRP A 661 -6.33 3.89 -5.77
C TRP A 661 -6.83 5.00 -6.71
N ALA A 662 -6.91 6.26 -6.21
CA ALA A 662 -7.31 7.41 -7.01
C ALA A 662 -6.22 7.90 -7.96
N GLY A 663 -4.99 7.39 -7.88
CA GLY A 663 -3.88 7.82 -8.71
C GLY A 663 -3.80 7.19 -10.11
N GLY A 664 -4.82 6.44 -10.54
CA GLY A 664 -4.80 5.65 -11.77
C GLY A 664 -4.46 6.41 -13.06
N THR A 665 -4.76 7.70 -13.14
CA THR A 665 -4.41 8.55 -14.28
C THR A 665 -2.89 8.63 -14.52
N LEU A 666 -2.06 8.45 -13.49
CA LEU A 666 -0.61 8.33 -13.64
C LEU A 666 -0.23 7.22 -14.62
N TYR A 667 -0.88 6.06 -14.50
CA TYR A 667 -0.69 4.94 -15.42
C TYR A 667 -1.09 5.31 -16.85
N THR A 668 -2.22 6.01 -17.02
CA THR A 668 -2.71 6.49 -18.32
C THR A 668 -1.70 7.43 -18.99
N LEU A 669 -1.14 8.38 -18.23
CA LEU A 669 -0.16 9.33 -18.73
C LEU A 669 1.16 8.66 -19.16
N SER A 670 1.61 7.66 -18.43
CA SER A 670 2.87 6.98 -18.75
C SER A 670 2.72 5.95 -19.87
N ARG A 671 1.71 5.07 -19.70
CA ARG A 671 1.52 3.91 -20.57
C ARG A 671 0.94 4.28 -21.93
N TYR A 672 0.07 5.29 -22.00
CA TYR A 672 -0.64 5.64 -23.24
C TYR A 672 -0.21 7.00 -23.78
N VAL A 673 -0.12 8.06 -23.00
CA VAL A 673 0.37 9.36 -23.51
C VAL A 673 1.86 9.27 -23.82
N GLY A 674 2.69 8.81 -22.87
CA GLY A 674 4.11 8.56 -23.10
C GLY A 674 4.39 7.32 -23.95
N GLY A 675 3.41 6.41 -24.02
CA GLY A 675 3.42 5.23 -24.87
C GLY A 675 4.44 4.16 -24.49
N VAL A 676 4.95 4.13 -23.26
CA VAL A 676 6.03 3.23 -22.84
C VAL A 676 5.46 1.95 -22.22
N TYR A 677 5.88 0.79 -22.74
CA TYR A 677 5.49 -0.51 -22.19
C TYR A 677 6.45 -1.63 -22.59
N PRO A 678 6.61 -2.67 -21.74
CA PRO A 678 7.41 -3.83 -22.07
C PRO A 678 6.72 -4.69 -23.13
N THR A 679 7.48 -5.27 -24.04
CA THR A 679 7.06 -6.33 -24.95
C THR A 679 7.58 -7.69 -24.52
N GLU A 680 8.65 -7.69 -23.71
CA GLU A 680 9.21 -8.87 -23.05
C GLU A 680 9.35 -8.60 -21.55
N LYS A 681 9.34 -9.66 -20.74
CA LYS A 681 9.44 -9.56 -19.28
C LYS A 681 10.64 -8.73 -18.84
N GLY A 682 10.45 -7.92 -17.80
CA GLY A 682 11.50 -7.12 -17.19
C GLY A 682 12.02 -6.01 -18.08
N PHE A 683 11.22 -5.49 -19.01
CA PHE A 683 11.67 -4.47 -19.98
C PHE A 683 12.91 -4.86 -20.77
N SER A 684 13.19 -6.17 -20.91
CA SER A 684 14.27 -6.66 -21.78
C SER A 684 14.05 -6.30 -23.24
N SER A 685 12.80 -6.08 -23.63
CA SER A 685 12.37 -5.41 -24.85
C SER A 685 11.15 -4.54 -24.53
N PHE A 686 11.07 -3.35 -25.14
CA PHE A 686 10.01 -2.39 -24.88
C PHE A 686 9.66 -1.55 -26.11
N VAL A 687 8.50 -0.94 -26.08
CA VAL A 687 8.00 -0.01 -27.09
C VAL A 687 7.81 1.36 -26.47
N VAL A 688 8.12 2.39 -27.26
CA VAL A 688 7.74 3.79 -27.06
C VAL A 688 6.81 4.16 -28.21
N LYS A 689 5.50 4.21 -27.95
CA LYS A 689 4.46 4.58 -28.92
C LYS A 689 3.59 5.68 -28.32
N PRO A 690 4.09 6.93 -28.28
CA PRO A 690 3.36 8.03 -27.66
C PRO A 690 2.09 8.40 -28.45
N ASP A 691 1.06 8.83 -27.71
CA ASP A 691 -0.09 9.49 -28.34
C ASP A 691 0.25 10.97 -28.59
N ILE A 692 0.55 11.27 -29.83
CA ILE A 692 0.97 12.62 -30.27
C ILE A 692 -0.20 13.59 -30.52
N ASP A 693 -1.44 13.11 -30.45
CA ASP A 693 -2.64 13.90 -30.64
C ASP A 693 -3.25 14.35 -29.30
N ALA A 694 -2.98 13.62 -28.21
CA ALA A 694 -3.60 13.87 -26.92
C ALA A 694 -3.09 15.14 -26.23
N LEU A 695 -1.79 15.45 -26.38
CA LEU A 695 -1.15 16.62 -25.78
C LEU A 695 -0.23 17.34 -26.78
N LYS A 696 -0.05 18.66 -26.55
CA LYS A 696 0.85 19.49 -27.37
C LYS A 696 2.33 19.23 -27.09
N ASP A 697 2.62 18.88 -25.87
CA ASP A 697 3.96 18.58 -25.36
C ASP A 697 3.87 17.72 -24.12
N PHE A 698 4.91 16.96 -23.86
CA PHE A 698 5.13 16.32 -22.55
C PHE A 698 6.60 15.91 -22.38
N PHE A 699 6.98 15.72 -21.15
CA PHE A 699 8.23 15.12 -20.72
C PHE A 699 7.90 14.01 -19.73
N LEU A 700 8.46 12.81 -19.93
CA LEU A 700 8.26 11.64 -19.08
C LEU A 700 9.61 10.95 -18.86
N THR A 701 9.91 10.59 -17.63
CA THR A 701 11.04 9.71 -17.29
C THR A 701 10.56 8.50 -16.49
N LEU A 702 11.10 7.33 -16.83
CA LEU A 702 10.80 6.06 -16.20
C LEU A 702 12.09 5.33 -15.82
N ASN A 703 12.04 4.61 -14.70
CA ASN A 703 13.06 3.65 -14.30
C ASN A 703 12.34 2.37 -13.79
N PRO A 704 11.75 1.57 -14.70
CA PRO A 704 10.87 0.49 -14.31
C PRO A 704 11.60 -0.70 -13.67
N VAL A 705 12.84 -0.97 -14.09
CA VAL A 705 13.70 -2.03 -13.57
C VAL A 705 15.14 -1.56 -13.52
N GLU A 706 15.96 -2.22 -12.73
CA GLU A 706 17.38 -1.86 -12.60
C GLU A 706 18.10 -1.84 -13.95
N GLY A 707 18.84 -0.77 -14.20
CA GLY A 707 19.60 -0.58 -15.45
C GLY A 707 18.77 -0.06 -16.64
N VAL A 708 17.45 0.03 -16.53
CA VAL A 708 16.59 0.55 -17.61
C VAL A 708 16.06 1.93 -17.25
N ASN A 709 16.59 2.96 -17.89
CA ASN A 709 16.07 4.34 -17.81
C ASN A 709 15.56 4.74 -19.18
N ILE A 710 14.36 5.28 -19.24
CA ILE A 710 13.70 5.73 -20.46
C ILE A 710 13.16 7.13 -20.24
N THR A 711 13.63 8.08 -21.06
CA THR A 711 13.08 9.44 -21.08
C THR A 711 12.42 9.68 -22.43
N VAL A 712 11.19 10.20 -22.42
CA VAL A 712 10.45 10.56 -23.63
C VAL A 712 10.09 12.04 -23.55
N LYS A 713 10.53 12.82 -24.53
CA LYS A 713 10.15 14.22 -24.70
C LYS A 713 9.45 14.41 -26.02
N PHE A 714 8.26 14.98 -25.98
CA PHE A 714 7.49 15.36 -27.16
C PHE A 714 7.28 16.87 -27.19
N GLU A 715 7.51 17.51 -28.32
CA GLU A 715 7.37 18.94 -28.50
C GLU A 715 7.09 19.34 -29.95
N SER A 716 6.38 20.45 -30.14
CA SER A 716 6.25 21.08 -31.44
C SER A 716 7.51 21.92 -31.75
N VAL A 717 8.01 21.83 -32.98
CA VAL A 717 9.14 22.64 -33.45
C VAL A 717 8.70 23.53 -34.63
N ALA A 718 9.56 24.43 -35.11
CA ALA A 718 9.20 25.39 -36.12
C ALA A 718 8.69 24.71 -37.41
N GLY A 719 7.63 25.27 -38.06
CA GLY A 719 7.15 24.87 -39.38
C GLY A 719 6.29 23.61 -39.40
N ASP A 720 5.33 23.48 -38.46
CA ASP A 720 4.38 22.36 -38.35
C ASP A 720 5.03 20.99 -38.15
N LYS A 721 6.29 20.98 -37.71
CA LYS A 721 7.04 19.76 -37.40
C LYS A 721 6.89 19.42 -35.94
N LEU A 722 6.87 18.11 -35.68
CA LEU A 722 6.87 17.53 -34.36
C LEU A 722 8.23 16.87 -34.09
N LYS A 723 8.67 16.90 -32.85
CA LYS A 723 9.90 16.25 -32.41
C LYS A 723 9.62 15.31 -31.23
N LEU A 724 10.11 14.09 -31.37
CA LEU A 724 10.25 13.14 -30.28
C LEU A 724 11.74 12.94 -29.97
N THR A 725 12.09 13.06 -28.73
CA THR A 725 13.42 12.69 -28.21
C THR A 725 13.23 11.55 -27.22
N VAL A 726 13.84 10.41 -27.52
CA VAL A 726 13.84 9.25 -26.62
C VAL A 726 15.28 8.98 -26.19
N GLU A 727 15.53 9.07 -24.90
CA GLU A 727 16.81 8.66 -24.32
C GLU A 727 16.60 7.36 -23.56
N CYS A 728 17.41 6.35 -23.84
CA CYS A 728 17.35 5.06 -23.16
C CYS A 728 18.74 4.54 -22.79
N SER A 729 18.82 3.87 -21.63
CA SER A 729 20.07 3.28 -21.11
C SER A 729 20.30 1.84 -21.56
N SER A 730 19.29 1.19 -22.17
CA SER A 730 19.34 -0.22 -22.59
C SER A 730 18.97 -0.40 -24.06
N LEU A 731 19.38 -1.51 -24.64
CA LEU A 731 18.97 -1.96 -25.97
C LEU A 731 17.59 -2.64 -25.92
N GLY A 732 17.01 -2.89 -27.11
CA GLY A 732 15.73 -3.61 -27.23
C GLY A 732 14.49 -2.71 -27.28
N GLY A 733 14.69 -1.39 -27.25
CA GLY A 733 13.61 -0.43 -27.40
C GLY A 733 13.25 -0.17 -28.87
N LYS A 734 11.96 0.04 -29.14
CA LYS A 734 11.44 0.45 -30.45
C LYS A 734 10.58 1.70 -30.30
N LEU A 735 10.80 2.69 -31.17
CA LEU A 735 9.95 3.87 -31.28
C LEU A 735 8.97 3.66 -32.44
N ILE A 736 7.67 3.79 -32.18
CA ILE A 736 6.62 3.64 -33.17
C ILE A 736 5.84 4.95 -33.28
N VAL A 737 5.76 5.51 -34.50
CA VAL A 737 5.08 6.79 -34.76
C VAL A 737 4.35 6.76 -36.09
N ASP A 738 3.13 7.31 -36.13
CA ASP A 738 2.39 7.57 -37.39
C ASP A 738 2.65 8.99 -37.87
N GLY A 739 3.06 9.14 -39.12
CA GLY A 739 3.40 10.45 -39.71
C GLY A 739 3.97 10.38 -41.10
N LYS A 740 4.69 11.45 -41.50
CA LYS A 740 5.38 11.58 -42.77
C LYS A 740 6.61 12.47 -42.62
N ASN A 741 7.47 12.50 -43.68
CA ASN A 741 8.64 13.34 -43.73
C ASN A 741 9.60 13.12 -42.54
N PHE A 742 9.81 11.84 -42.20
CA PHE A 742 10.60 11.45 -41.04
C PHE A 742 12.10 11.77 -41.21
N VAL A 743 12.71 12.35 -40.18
CA VAL A 743 14.16 12.49 -40.01
C VAL A 743 14.52 11.84 -38.68
N TYR A 744 15.17 10.68 -38.74
CA TYR A 744 15.59 9.92 -37.57
C TYR A 744 17.10 10.02 -37.39
N ASN A 745 17.56 10.53 -36.24
CA ASN A 745 18.98 10.76 -35.92
C ASN A 745 19.75 11.53 -37.04
N GLY A 746 19.08 12.49 -37.69
CA GLY A 746 19.61 13.31 -38.76
C GLY A 746 19.50 12.70 -40.16
N GLU A 747 19.02 11.48 -40.29
CA GLU A 747 18.84 10.80 -41.59
C GLU A 747 17.38 10.81 -42.05
N ASN A 748 17.15 11.12 -43.34
CA ASN A 748 15.83 11.08 -43.92
C ASN A 748 15.36 9.64 -44.11
N VAL A 749 14.11 9.34 -43.59
CA VAL A 749 13.48 8.04 -43.76
C VAL A 749 12.25 8.18 -44.66
N SER A 750 12.24 7.45 -45.78
CA SER A 750 11.20 7.53 -46.79
C SER A 750 9.90 6.88 -46.37
N GLY A 751 8.75 7.40 -46.85
CA GLY A 751 7.40 6.87 -46.65
C GLY A 751 6.58 7.70 -45.68
N SER A 752 5.33 7.28 -45.52
CA SER A 752 4.33 7.86 -44.61
C SER A 752 3.53 6.74 -43.92
N GLY A 753 2.75 7.08 -42.88
CA GLY A 753 2.02 6.15 -42.05
C GLY A 753 2.83 5.69 -40.84
N GLU A 754 2.39 4.62 -40.19
CA GLU A 754 3.07 4.09 -39.02
C GLU A 754 4.46 3.55 -39.38
N LYS A 755 5.47 4.00 -38.65
CA LYS A 755 6.88 3.62 -38.82
C LYS A 755 7.46 3.16 -37.48
N GLU A 756 8.34 2.17 -37.58
CA GLU A 756 9.10 1.63 -36.46
C GLU A 756 10.57 1.99 -36.62
N PHE A 757 11.20 2.44 -35.54
CA PHE A 757 12.61 2.80 -35.43
C PHE A 757 13.24 2.05 -34.27
N ASP A 758 14.36 1.38 -34.51
CA ASP A 758 15.14 0.75 -33.45
C ASP A 758 15.82 1.83 -32.58
N LEU A 759 15.62 1.80 -31.29
CA LEU A 759 16.27 2.70 -30.34
C LEU A 759 17.68 2.22 -30.03
N THR A 760 18.62 3.15 -30.06
CA THR A 760 20.01 2.93 -29.64
C THR A 760 20.20 3.45 -28.20
N ILE A 761 21.19 2.94 -27.47
CA ILE A 761 21.57 3.50 -26.18
C ILE A 761 21.98 4.97 -26.36
N GLY A 762 21.47 5.81 -25.47
CA GLY A 762 21.61 7.26 -25.51
C GLY A 762 20.42 7.94 -26.17
N VAL A 763 20.66 9.11 -26.76
CA VAL A 763 19.62 9.99 -27.30
C VAL A 763 19.27 9.57 -28.74
N ASN A 764 17.97 9.37 -28.98
CA ASN A 764 17.37 9.12 -30.27
C ASN A 764 16.39 10.26 -30.60
N GLU A 765 16.56 10.92 -31.72
CA GLU A 765 15.75 12.04 -32.15
C GLU A 765 14.96 11.71 -33.41
N LEU A 766 13.64 11.95 -33.36
CA LEU A 766 12.77 11.82 -34.52
C LEU A 766 12.04 13.15 -34.76
N ILE A 767 12.20 13.72 -35.95
CA ILE A 767 11.46 14.87 -36.45
C ILE A 767 10.52 14.38 -37.55
N PHE A 768 9.28 14.77 -37.54
CA PHE A 768 8.25 14.30 -38.47
C PHE A 768 7.11 15.32 -38.61
N GLU A 769 6.21 15.06 -39.53
CA GLU A 769 4.98 15.82 -39.73
C GLU A 769 3.78 14.88 -39.65
N VAL A 770 2.63 15.38 -39.24
CA VAL A 770 1.35 14.68 -39.29
C VAL A 770 0.45 15.31 -40.34
N ASP A 771 -0.50 14.58 -40.89
CA ASP A 771 -1.53 15.16 -41.74
C ASP A 771 -2.44 16.06 -40.90
N ALA A 772 -2.82 17.21 -41.44
CA ALA A 772 -3.83 18.04 -40.77
C ALA A 772 -5.14 17.23 -40.63
N ARG A 773 -5.50 16.90 -39.43
CA ARG A 773 -6.73 16.18 -39.06
C ARG A 773 -7.89 17.12 -38.84
#